data_ecd844ae2631bcbc90ce8a0d4d10de0f
#
_entry.id   ecd844ae2631bcbc90ce8a0d4d10de0f
#
_cell.length_a   1.000
_cell.length_b   1.000
_cell.length_c   1.000
_cell.angle_alpha   90.00
_cell.angle_beta   90.00
_cell.angle_gamma   90.00
#
_symmetry.space_group_name_H-M   'P 1'
#
loop_
_entity.id
_entity.type
_entity.pdbx_description
1 polymer ?
#
loop_
_entity_poly.entity_id
_entity_poly.type
_entity_poly.pdbx_seq_one_letter_code
_entity_poly.pdbx_strand_id
1 'polypeptide(L)'
;MLSIGGVYAAEVTESASEDATVSTTADEVEITLAASVALGLGVIEEYIPEKPVTVGEFTKFVDILASGYRLSQKYFKESHYGNEIKRITAIATMCDVLGYSLFFSGSDISSANTDEIIQVASRYKINKGMVADYQGTLTMREAVELLYNTLTAETFDVTYRQAGSIDVKVNKQNYMERVLDMYIISGIVESTSFSSIISEDGTKDYVVINGTYYLADQGAFEDYIGKNVKALIKYDNSGEGTVLSMYDKSTDILEISARDLCFDDITEDTICYWTYNGKRFAYLSPTADVLYNYSLLMGYTADDLRINQGRLVLIDNNSDGKFEVVKIEEYKCMYVFSVSMDSEIIADVFGNSVSISDLIKFHYPVMKDGSRILPENIPTDVIATYYLNKNNEVTRIYLSSEVAAGTVNNIDKSENIITLEGKEYYYTYEIEDEIEKLDTGYLLTVRLNHYGEIAQFEISSDGYLYGYLISFDEGEGVSNPKLKVFTQTNEIKIYSTADNITLNGVRMEAKDAFAYNLTTGLWDEIGKTSQIIKYKSNSQGEITVLNTATNKYDGNDHRLLKEKDGTYAYYSTPNTICGDTRLNINTKVFLIPEDLSYKKRFQYGTYVLLKNDTRYTAQVYDIDENRYAGVVVVRVSNVGTNQIDEISGPTYLIYKVGKFIADDGEPSTFVVARVMGANEETFVELKFNRNDISSTLQSVTATVADLKPGDVIQAANDVVNTKEYSTMILRYKRGETIPYETPKQQWYQASTVDTFISDGNTYAAGVIKKIVKNGFMVNNKPDTDEYGPAWDRIVTATGVTPVYICEKNGERIYKGSIGDLRVGDQVFILFRQALPKEIVIYR
;
A
#
# COMPACT_ATOMS: atom_id res chain seq x y z
N MET A 1 -2.31 8.29 7.62
CA MET A 1 -2.82 9.39 6.79
C MET A 1 -3.18 8.82 5.45
N LEU A 2 -4.45 8.87 5.09
CA LEU A 2 -4.90 8.47 3.76
C LEU A 2 -4.59 9.60 2.80
N SER A 3 -3.73 9.35 1.81
CA SER A 3 -3.67 10.20 0.63
C SER A 3 -5.00 10.05 -0.11
N ILE A 4 -5.76 11.12 -0.20
CA ILE A 4 -6.90 11.21 -1.11
C ILE A 4 -6.28 11.30 -2.51
N GLY A 5 -6.03 10.14 -3.13
CA GLY A 5 -5.67 10.09 -4.53
C GLY A 5 -6.87 10.58 -5.34
N GLY A 6 -6.71 11.68 -6.06
CA GLY A 6 -7.70 12.12 -7.02
C GLY A 6 -7.81 11.06 -8.12
N VAL A 7 -8.96 10.41 -8.21
CA VAL A 7 -9.26 9.46 -9.28
C VAL A 7 -9.81 10.26 -10.45
N TYR A 8 -9.14 10.19 -11.58
CA TYR A 8 -9.50 10.92 -12.79
C TYR A 8 -10.65 10.21 -13.51
N ALA A 9 -11.74 10.93 -13.74
CA ALA A 9 -12.86 10.46 -14.55
C ALA A 9 -12.52 10.60 -16.04
N ALA A 10 -12.40 9.50 -16.75
CA ALA A 10 -12.46 9.48 -18.20
C ALA A 10 -13.93 9.36 -18.63
N GLU A 11 -14.48 10.38 -19.26
CA GLU A 11 -15.81 10.27 -19.90
C GLU A 11 -15.76 9.27 -21.05
N VAL A 12 -16.32 8.09 -20.82
CA VAL A 12 -16.68 7.16 -21.89
C VAL A 12 -18.10 7.46 -22.34
N THR A 13 -18.22 8.11 -23.49
CA THR A 13 -19.51 8.21 -24.18
C THR A 13 -19.86 6.88 -24.80
N GLU A 14 -20.99 6.31 -24.35
CA GLU A 14 -21.59 5.10 -24.89
C GLU A 14 -21.91 5.21 -26.39
N SER A 15 -21.45 4.22 -27.18
CA SER A 15 -22.12 3.82 -28.41
C SER A 15 -22.44 2.33 -28.30
N ALA A 16 -23.73 2.02 -28.36
CA ALA A 16 -24.28 0.70 -28.22
C ALA A 16 -23.78 -0.29 -29.30
N SER A 17 -23.25 -1.44 -28.88
CA SER A 17 -23.39 -2.71 -29.55
C SER A 17 -23.51 -3.81 -28.50
N GLU A 18 -24.56 -4.65 -28.65
CA GLU A 18 -24.95 -5.69 -27.71
C GLU A 18 -23.86 -6.79 -27.57
N ASP A 19 -23.83 -7.39 -26.35
CA ASP A 19 -23.10 -8.58 -25.93
C ASP A 19 -21.60 -8.42 -25.58
N ALA A 20 -21.34 -7.82 -24.40
CA ALA A 20 -20.23 -8.21 -23.56
C ALA A 20 -20.63 -8.00 -22.10
N THR A 21 -20.45 -9.01 -21.27
CA THR A 21 -20.67 -8.97 -19.83
C THR A 21 -19.82 -7.87 -19.19
N VAL A 22 -20.46 -6.78 -18.85
CA VAL A 22 -19.86 -5.64 -18.15
C VAL A 22 -19.53 -6.07 -16.73
N SER A 23 -18.26 -6.12 -16.41
CA SER A 23 -17.82 -6.02 -15.02
C SER A 23 -18.16 -4.62 -14.53
N THR A 24 -19.12 -4.51 -13.61
CA THR A 24 -19.48 -3.26 -12.97
C THR A 24 -18.27 -2.71 -12.22
N THR A 25 -17.59 -1.73 -12.82
CA THR A 25 -16.74 -0.80 -12.07
C THR A 25 -17.65 -0.05 -11.10
N ALA A 26 -17.27 0.00 -9.82
CA ALA A 26 -17.99 0.79 -8.84
C ALA A 26 -18.00 2.26 -9.33
N ASP A 27 -19.18 2.86 -9.40
CA ASP A 27 -19.33 4.29 -9.72
C ASP A 27 -18.44 5.10 -8.77
N GLU A 28 -17.51 5.88 -9.32
CA GLU A 28 -16.69 6.79 -8.55
C GLU A 28 -17.58 7.80 -7.84
N VAL A 29 -17.50 7.82 -6.51
CA VAL A 29 -18.30 8.71 -5.70
C VAL A 29 -17.71 10.12 -5.75
N GLU A 30 -18.40 11.08 -6.40
CA GLU A 30 -17.99 12.46 -6.42
C GLU A 30 -17.92 13.05 -5.01
N ILE A 31 -16.74 13.53 -4.60
CA ILE A 31 -16.52 14.14 -3.29
C ILE A 31 -17.00 15.59 -3.33
N THR A 32 -18.05 15.91 -2.56
CA THR A 32 -18.56 17.28 -2.43
C THR A 32 -17.69 18.13 -1.50
N LEU A 33 -17.83 19.48 -1.56
CA LEU A 33 -17.15 20.37 -0.61
C LEU A 33 -17.48 20.02 0.84
N ALA A 34 -18.72 19.66 1.14
CA ALA A 34 -19.13 19.24 2.49
C ALA A 34 -18.44 17.96 2.93
N ALA A 35 -18.30 16.99 2.02
CA ALA A 35 -17.57 15.75 2.27
C ALA A 35 -16.07 16.00 2.48
N SER A 36 -15.45 16.85 1.66
CA SER A 36 -14.04 17.25 1.80
C SER A 36 -13.78 17.92 3.16
N VAL A 37 -14.67 18.79 3.62
CA VAL A 37 -14.59 19.42 4.95
C VAL A 37 -14.70 18.35 6.05
N ALA A 38 -15.63 17.41 5.95
CA ALA A 38 -15.81 16.35 6.97
C ALA A 38 -14.61 15.39 7.04
N LEU A 39 -14.01 15.05 5.90
CA LEU A 39 -12.77 14.26 5.82
C LEU A 39 -11.59 15.02 6.45
N GLY A 40 -11.40 16.30 6.09
CA GLY A 40 -10.33 17.13 6.65
C GLY A 40 -10.44 17.38 8.15
N LEU A 41 -11.64 17.38 8.68
CA LEU A 41 -11.90 17.46 10.12
C LEU A 41 -11.72 16.11 10.83
N GLY A 42 -11.50 15.01 10.09
CA GLY A 42 -11.37 13.66 10.65
C GLY A 42 -12.67 13.10 11.26
N VAL A 43 -13.82 13.69 10.89
CA VAL A 43 -15.14 13.24 11.36
C VAL A 43 -15.54 11.93 10.69
N ILE A 44 -15.16 11.78 9.42
CA ILE A 44 -15.30 10.56 8.63
C ILE A 44 -13.93 10.13 8.09
N GLU A 45 -13.74 8.83 7.93
CA GLU A 45 -12.53 8.25 7.34
C GLU A 45 -12.70 8.00 5.83
N GLU A 46 -13.95 7.74 5.41
CA GLU A 46 -14.35 7.47 4.04
C GLU A 46 -15.73 8.05 3.78
N TYR A 47 -15.97 8.51 2.55
CA TYR A 47 -17.26 9.06 2.15
C TYR A 47 -18.06 8.06 1.32
N ILE A 48 -19.06 7.45 1.94
CA ILE A 48 -20.05 6.55 1.28
C ILE A 48 -21.42 7.22 1.38
N PRO A 49 -21.88 7.91 0.32
CA PRO A 49 -23.04 8.83 0.38
C PRO A 49 -24.32 8.23 0.95
N GLU A 50 -24.68 7.02 0.52
CA GLU A 50 -25.95 6.36 0.86
C GLU A 50 -25.87 5.51 2.14
N LYS A 51 -24.70 5.43 2.79
CA LYS A 51 -24.55 4.69 4.06
C LYS A 51 -25.39 5.33 5.15
N PRO A 52 -26.27 4.56 5.86
CA PRO A 52 -26.94 5.04 7.06
C PRO A 52 -25.95 5.43 8.14
N VAL A 53 -26.21 6.54 8.84
CA VAL A 53 -25.37 7.02 9.93
C VAL A 53 -25.91 6.54 11.27
N THR A 54 -25.04 5.96 12.10
CA THR A 54 -25.39 5.56 13.47
C THR A 54 -25.25 6.74 14.43
N VAL A 55 -25.91 6.65 15.58
CA VAL A 55 -25.76 7.64 16.67
C VAL A 55 -24.30 7.75 17.10
N GLY A 56 -23.57 6.63 17.17
CA GLY A 56 -22.13 6.60 17.51
C GLY A 56 -21.27 7.35 16.50
N GLU A 57 -21.50 7.16 15.19
CA GLU A 57 -20.83 7.94 14.15
C GLU A 57 -21.19 9.43 14.24
N PHE A 58 -22.48 9.75 14.45
CA PHE A 58 -22.94 11.13 14.54
C PHE A 58 -22.37 11.90 15.74
N THR A 59 -21.94 11.20 16.80
CA THR A 59 -21.25 11.87 17.93
C THR A 59 -20.00 12.61 17.50
N LYS A 60 -19.24 12.07 16.51
CA LYS A 60 -18.05 12.74 15.96
C LYS A 60 -18.40 14.08 15.31
N PHE A 61 -19.55 14.14 14.58
CA PHE A 61 -20.05 15.37 13.96
C PHE A 61 -20.44 16.45 14.98
N VAL A 62 -20.91 16.05 16.16
CA VAL A 62 -21.27 16.98 17.23
C VAL A 62 -20.03 17.41 18.02
N ASP A 63 -19.12 16.51 18.33
CA ASP A 63 -17.96 16.77 19.15
C ASP A 63 -16.95 17.70 18.48
N ILE A 64 -16.85 17.68 17.15
CA ILE A 64 -15.98 18.60 16.39
C ILE A 64 -16.41 20.09 16.54
N LEU A 65 -17.69 20.33 16.84
CA LEU A 65 -18.22 21.67 17.03
C LEU A 65 -17.84 22.30 18.39
N ALA A 66 -17.19 21.54 19.27
CA ALA A 66 -16.88 21.96 20.63
C ALA A 66 -15.38 21.80 20.93
N SER A 67 -14.54 22.64 20.40
CA SER A 67 -13.09 22.74 20.71
C SER A 67 -12.57 21.93 21.91
N GLY A 68 -12.57 20.58 21.80
CA GLY A 68 -12.01 19.68 22.83
C GLY A 68 -12.95 19.16 23.91
N TYR A 69 -14.25 19.51 23.89
CA TYR A 69 -15.26 18.95 24.78
C TYR A 69 -16.09 17.87 24.10
N ARG A 70 -16.45 16.79 24.83
CA ARG A 70 -17.39 15.75 24.34
C ARG A 70 -18.84 16.28 24.44
N LEU A 71 -19.19 17.20 23.54
CA LEU A 71 -20.50 17.83 23.50
C LEU A 71 -21.62 16.80 23.23
N SER A 72 -21.32 15.76 22.47
CA SER A 72 -22.27 14.69 22.15
C SER A 72 -22.85 13.99 23.37
N GLN A 73 -22.13 13.93 24.49
CA GLN A 73 -22.62 13.31 25.73
C GLN A 73 -23.82 14.04 26.35
N LYS A 74 -24.02 15.30 25.98
CA LYS A 74 -25.26 16.05 26.37
C LYS A 74 -26.51 15.48 25.70
N TYR A 75 -26.36 14.90 24.49
CA TYR A 75 -27.48 14.51 23.63
C TYR A 75 -27.67 13.00 23.55
N PHE A 76 -26.61 12.22 23.60
CA PHE A 76 -26.61 10.79 23.29
C PHE A 76 -26.00 9.95 24.41
N LYS A 77 -26.65 8.82 24.70
CA LYS A 77 -26.14 7.80 25.65
C LYS A 77 -25.40 6.71 24.86
N GLU A 78 -24.27 6.23 25.36
CA GLU A 78 -23.47 5.17 24.76
C GLU A 78 -24.28 3.90 24.43
N SER A 79 -25.29 3.59 25.23
CA SER A 79 -26.19 2.45 24.97
C SER A 79 -26.98 2.53 23.66
N HIS A 80 -27.00 3.70 23.01
CA HIS A 80 -27.74 3.93 21.77
C HIS A 80 -26.78 4.09 20.55
N TYR A 81 -25.47 4.01 20.73
CA TYR A 81 -24.50 4.31 19.66
C TYR A 81 -24.61 3.39 18.43
N GLY A 82 -25.08 2.15 18.60
CA GLY A 82 -25.32 1.24 17.48
C GLY A 82 -26.62 1.48 16.71
N ASN A 83 -27.51 2.38 17.18
CA ASN A 83 -28.77 2.65 16.49
C ASN A 83 -28.55 3.68 15.37
N GLU A 84 -29.32 3.56 14.29
CA GLU A 84 -29.38 4.57 13.25
C GLU A 84 -29.99 5.87 13.77
N ILE A 85 -29.45 7.02 13.37
CA ILE A 85 -29.97 8.30 13.77
C ILE A 85 -31.05 8.83 12.79
N LYS A 86 -32.13 9.38 13.32
CA LYS A 86 -33.15 10.01 12.50
C LYS A 86 -32.73 11.43 12.07
N ARG A 87 -33.13 11.84 10.86
CA ARG A 87 -32.88 13.20 10.33
C ARG A 87 -33.33 14.29 11.30
N ILE A 88 -34.55 14.18 11.85
CA ILE A 88 -35.08 15.18 12.79
C ILE A 88 -34.23 15.31 14.06
N THR A 89 -33.74 14.19 14.59
CA THR A 89 -32.87 14.17 15.78
C THR A 89 -31.55 14.87 15.51
N ALA A 90 -30.94 14.58 14.34
CA ALA A 90 -29.70 15.20 13.92
C ALA A 90 -29.86 16.72 13.72
N ILE A 91 -30.88 17.14 13.01
CA ILE A 91 -31.22 18.57 12.80
C ILE A 91 -31.44 19.29 14.13
N ALA A 92 -32.27 18.71 15.01
CA ALA A 92 -32.55 19.26 16.32
C ALA A 92 -31.25 19.45 17.13
N THR A 93 -30.39 18.43 17.15
CA THR A 93 -29.10 18.51 17.84
C THR A 93 -28.24 19.65 17.33
N MET A 94 -28.11 19.78 15.99
CA MET A 94 -27.30 20.86 15.38
C MET A 94 -27.90 22.25 15.67
N CYS A 95 -29.20 22.40 15.64
CA CYS A 95 -29.88 23.66 16.03
C CYS A 95 -29.60 24.03 17.51
N ASP A 96 -29.58 23.07 18.42
CA ASP A 96 -29.26 23.34 19.82
C ASP A 96 -27.78 23.69 20.03
N VAL A 97 -26.87 23.01 19.33
CA VAL A 97 -25.44 23.34 19.34
C VAL A 97 -25.17 24.78 18.90
N LEU A 98 -25.90 25.25 17.87
CA LEU A 98 -25.81 26.62 17.36
C LEU A 98 -26.44 27.65 18.32
N GLY A 99 -27.14 27.22 19.38
CA GLY A 99 -27.91 28.10 20.26
C GLY A 99 -29.23 28.57 19.68
N TYR A 100 -29.69 27.91 18.59
CA TYR A 100 -30.97 28.29 17.92
C TYR A 100 -32.21 27.89 18.69
N SER A 101 -32.03 27.16 19.80
CA SER A 101 -33.07 26.91 20.80
C SER A 101 -33.76 28.21 21.32
N LEU A 102 -33.05 29.36 21.23
CA LEU A 102 -33.61 30.70 21.52
C LEU A 102 -34.81 31.10 20.64
N PHE A 103 -34.91 30.49 19.46
CA PHE A 103 -35.97 30.76 18.48
C PHE A 103 -37.16 29.81 18.60
N PHE A 104 -37.09 28.80 19.50
CA PHE A 104 -38.23 27.93 19.79
C PHE A 104 -39.17 28.53 20.83
N SER A 105 -40.46 28.22 20.71
CA SER A 105 -41.53 28.80 21.58
C SER A 105 -41.26 28.57 23.07
N GLY A 106 -40.61 27.45 23.44
CA GLY A 106 -40.20 27.11 24.83
C GLY A 106 -38.77 27.50 25.18
N SER A 107 -38.04 28.13 24.28
CA SER A 107 -36.59 28.40 24.42
C SER A 107 -35.75 27.16 24.78
N ASP A 108 -36.28 25.95 24.55
CA ASP A 108 -35.66 24.66 24.81
C ASP A 108 -36.06 23.67 23.70
N ILE A 109 -35.08 22.94 23.20
CA ILE A 109 -35.27 21.95 22.14
C ILE A 109 -36.16 20.78 22.60
N SER A 110 -36.11 20.43 23.86
CA SER A 110 -36.94 19.35 24.44
C SER A 110 -38.46 19.66 24.43
N SER A 111 -38.81 20.93 24.33
CA SER A 111 -40.21 21.41 24.26
C SER A 111 -40.68 21.68 22.83
N ALA A 112 -39.75 21.73 21.84
CA ALA A 112 -40.05 22.00 20.45
C ALA A 112 -40.68 20.78 19.75
N ASN A 113 -41.72 21.01 18.94
CA ASN A 113 -42.27 19.98 18.08
C ASN A 113 -41.48 19.91 16.74
N THR A 114 -41.74 18.83 15.99
CA THR A 114 -41.04 18.56 14.71
C THR A 114 -41.16 19.73 13.72
N ASP A 115 -42.36 20.30 13.61
CA ASP A 115 -42.61 21.39 12.62
C ASP A 115 -41.84 22.64 13.01
N GLU A 116 -41.75 22.98 14.27
CA GLU A 116 -41.01 24.12 14.80
C GLU A 116 -39.50 23.95 14.56
N ILE A 117 -38.95 22.74 14.82
CA ILE A 117 -37.53 22.43 14.53
C ILE A 117 -37.24 22.63 13.02
N ILE A 118 -38.10 22.07 12.15
CA ILE A 118 -37.94 22.19 10.69
C ILE A 118 -38.05 23.66 10.24
N GLN A 119 -38.99 24.42 10.79
CA GLN A 119 -39.16 25.81 10.46
C GLN A 119 -37.91 26.65 10.78
N VAL A 120 -37.33 26.46 11.97
CA VAL A 120 -36.10 27.17 12.37
C VAL A 120 -34.92 26.69 11.53
N ALA A 121 -34.75 25.37 11.35
CA ALA A 121 -33.67 24.83 10.53
C ALA A 121 -33.73 25.32 9.09
N SER A 122 -34.91 25.37 8.50
CA SER A 122 -35.11 25.85 7.11
C SER A 122 -34.86 27.35 6.97
N ARG A 123 -35.31 28.14 7.96
CA ARG A 123 -35.07 29.59 7.99
C ARG A 123 -33.56 29.91 7.94
N TYR A 124 -32.77 29.17 8.67
CA TYR A 124 -31.32 29.37 8.77
C TYR A 124 -30.51 28.42 7.88
N LYS A 125 -31.17 27.68 6.97
CA LYS A 125 -30.59 26.78 5.98
C LYS A 125 -29.79 25.57 6.57
N ILE A 126 -30.06 25.20 7.83
CA ILE A 126 -29.37 24.09 8.48
C ILE A 126 -29.71 22.76 7.81
N ASN A 127 -30.96 22.55 7.40
CA ASN A 127 -31.44 21.35 6.69
C ASN A 127 -31.36 21.46 5.17
N LYS A 128 -30.58 22.39 4.62
CA LYS A 128 -30.39 22.54 3.18
C LYS A 128 -29.75 21.26 2.60
N GLY A 129 -30.30 20.76 1.48
CA GLY A 129 -29.83 19.54 0.82
C GLY A 129 -30.35 18.22 1.43
N MET A 130 -31.17 18.28 2.49
CA MET A 130 -31.73 17.09 3.12
C MET A 130 -33.08 16.69 2.51
N VAL A 131 -33.38 15.39 2.57
CA VAL A 131 -34.67 14.84 2.13
C VAL A 131 -35.78 15.24 3.12
N ALA A 132 -36.99 15.55 2.60
CA ALA A 132 -38.12 16.02 3.41
C ALA A 132 -38.76 14.94 4.32
N ASP A 133 -38.35 13.66 4.22
CA ASP A 133 -38.71 12.62 5.18
C ASP A 133 -37.85 12.73 6.45
N TYR A 134 -38.22 13.65 7.35
CA TYR A 134 -37.45 13.93 8.56
C TYR A 134 -37.52 12.84 9.63
N GLN A 135 -38.44 11.88 9.51
CA GLN A 135 -38.51 10.72 10.41
C GLN A 135 -37.66 9.53 9.94
N GLY A 136 -37.19 9.55 8.68
CA GLY A 136 -36.29 8.54 8.13
C GLY A 136 -34.87 8.65 8.70
N THR A 137 -34.07 7.63 8.37
CA THR A 137 -32.66 7.53 8.76
C THR A 137 -31.80 8.54 8.00
N LEU A 138 -30.87 9.17 8.71
CA LEU A 138 -29.89 10.08 8.15
C LEU A 138 -28.85 9.31 7.33
N THR A 139 -28.60 9.71 6.09
CA THR A 139 -27.50 9.15 5.27
C THR A 139 -26.21 9.93 5.49
N MET A 140 -25.06 9.34 5.10
CA MET A 140 -23.76 10.00 5.20
C MET A 140 -23.71 11.29 4.36
N ARG A 141 -24.29 11.29 3.16
CA ARG A 141 -24.47 12.50 2.33
C ARG A 141 -25.13 13.61 3.12
N GLU A 142 -26.25 13.31 3.75
CA GLU A 142 -27.02 14.30 4.52
C GLU A 142 -26.28 14.73 5.80
N ALA A 143 -25.53 13.83 6.42
CA ALA A 143 -24.76 14.14 7.63
C ALA A 143 -23.63 15.13 7.35
N VAL A 144 -22.87 14.96 6.26
CA VAL A 144 -21.80 15.91 5.88
C VAL A 144 -22.38 17.26 5.43
N GLU A 145 -23.49 17.26 4.71
CA GLU A 145 -24.20 18.50 4.37
C GLU A 145 -24.71 19.23 5.62
N LEU A 146 -25.28 18.49 6.56
CA LEU A 146 -25.77 19.04 7.83
C LEU A 146 -24.63 19.65 8.67
N LEU A 147 -23.47 18.96 8.72
CA LEU A 147 -22.26 19.48 9.35
C LEU A 147 -21.80 20.78 8.69
N TYR A 148 -21.65 20.75 7.35
CA TYR A 148 -21.22 21.93 6.59
C TYR A 148 -22.16 23.12 6.77
N ASN A 149 -23.48 22.89 6.70
CA ASN A 149 -24.48 23.91 6.95
C ASN A 149 -24.37 24.46 8.39
N THR A 150 -24.08 23.60 9.37
CA THR A 150 -23.90 24.01 10.78
C THR A 150 -22.63 24.84 10.96
N LEU A 151 -21.51 24.44 10.35
CA LEU A 151 -20.24 25.15 10.38
C LEU A 151 -20.36 26.56 9.75
N THR A 152 -21.12 26.68 8.67
CA THR A 152 -21.33 27.94 7.93
C THR A 152 -22.55 28.71 8.41
N ALA A 153 -23.22 28.27 9.46
CA ALA A 153 -24.42 28.90 10.00
C ALA A 153 -24.13 30.26 10.59
N GLU A 154 -25.13 31.15 10.50
CA GLU A 154 -25.11 32.47 11.14
C GLU A 154 -24.96 32.30 12.66
N THR A 155 -24.15 33.14 13.28
CA THR A 155 -24.07 33.25 14.75
C THR A 155 -24.75 34.54 15.23
N PHE A 156 -25.18 34.51 16.48
CA PHE A 156 -25.91 35.62 17.05
C PHE A 156 -25.24 36.18 18.30
N ASP A 157 -25.23 37.50 18.44
CA ASP A 157 -24.93 38.19 19.68
C ASP A 157 -26.24 38.42 20.45
N VAL A 158 -26.30 37.85 21.65
CA VAL A 158 -27.48 37.90 22.49
C VAL A 158 -27.26 38.88 23.65
N THR A 159 -28.11 39.89 23.74
CA THR A 159 -28.04 40.84 24.84
C THR A 159 -29.34 40.72 25.69
N TYR A 160 -29.16 40.39 26.95
CA TYR A 160 -30.29 40.37 27.89
C TYR A 160 -30.57 41.76 28.39
N ARG A 161 -31.83 42.21 28.22
CA ARG A 161 -32.32 43.51 28.77
C ARG A 161 -33.05 43.28 30.09
N GLN A 162 -33.16 44.34 30.92
CA GLN A 162 -34.01 44.31 32.13
C GLN A 162 -35.45 44.00 31.69
N ALA A 163 -36.12 43.12 32.46
CA ALA A 163 -37.48 42.61 32.23
C ALA A 163 -37.58 41.36 31.30
N GLY A 164 -36.52 40.61 31.09
CA GLY A 164 -36.60 39.32 30.40
C GLY A 164 -36.65 39.36 28.87
N SER A 165 -36.56 40.56 28.27
CA SER A 165 -36.48 40.69 26.84
C SER A 165 -35.07 40.39 26.34
N ILE A 166 -34.97 39.71 25.21
CA ILE A 166 -33.71 39.33 24.54
C ILE A 166 -33.62 40.14 23.24
N ASP A 167 -32.51 40.82 23.07
CA ASP A 167 -32.08 41.40 21.79
C ASP A 167 -31.13 40.43 21.09
N VAL A 168 -31.45 40.10 19.86
CA VAL A 168 -30.63 39.18 19.05
C VAL A 168 -30.14 39.91 17.83
N LYS A 169 -28.83 39.97 17.62
CA LYS A 169 -28.18 40.59 16.47
C LYS A 169 -27.34 39.55 15.73
N VAL A 170 -27.51 39.49 14.42
CA VAL A 170 -26.64 38.61 13.55
C VAL A 170 -25.20 39.05 13.65
N ASN A 171 -24.30 38.13 13.92
CA ASN A 171 -22.87 38.34 13.88
C ASN A 171 -22.38 38.27 12.43
N LYS A 172 -21.27 38.95 12.13
CA LYS A 172 -20.66 38.90 10.79
C LYS A 172 -19.93 37.61 10.51
N GLN A 173 -19.50 36.92 11.57
CA GLN A 173 -18.78 35.64 11.48
C GLN A 173 -19.77 34.48 11.61
N ASN A 174 -19.58 33.42 10.79
CA ASN A 174 -20.31 32.18 10.92
C ASN A 174 -19.78 31.35 12.11
N TYR A 175 -20.35 30.17 12.33
CA TYR A 175 -20.00 29.35 13.49
C TYR A 175 -18.52 28.89 13.47
N MET A 176 -18.03 28.40 12.31
CA MET A 176 -16.64 27.91 12.23
C MET A 176 -15.61 29.03 12.40
N GLU A 177 -15.90 30.23 11.88
CA GLU A 177 -15.02 31.39 12.01
C GLU A 177 -14.94 31.89 13.46
N ARG A 178 -16.11 31.92 14.12
CA ARG A 178 -16.22 32.49 15.46
C ARG A 178 -15.80 31.57 16.60
N VAL A 179 -16.08 30.27 16.45
CA VAL A 179 -15.96 29.29 17.55
C VAL A 179 -14.73 28.39 17.36
N LEU A 180 -14.40 28.09 16.12
CA LEU A 180 -13.38 27.08 15.81
C LEU A 180 -12.10 27.68 15.21
N ASP A 181 -12.06 29.02 14.97
CA ASP A 181 -10.97 29.72 14.27
C ASP A 181 -10.64 29.08 12.91
N MET A 182 -11.69 28.63 12.19
CA MET A 182 -11.57 28.00 10.89
C MET A 182 -12.19 28.85 9.80
N TYR A 183 -11.57 28.82 8.63
CA TYR A 183 -11.99 29.64 7.48
C TYR A 183 -11.93 28.83 6.20
N ILE A 184 -12.91 29.02 5.32
CA ILE A 184 -12.84 28.52 3.95
C ILE A 184 -12.34 29.65 3.07
N ILE A 185 -11.17 29.45 2.50
CA ILE A 185 -10.58 30.38 1.53
C ILE A 185 -10.71 29.82 0.11
N SER A 186 -10.60 30.66 -0.89
CA SER A 186 -10.53 30.25 -2.30
C SER A 186 -9.29 30.86 -2.94
N GLY A 187 -8.61 30.11 -3.76
CA GLY A 187 -7.46 30.60 -4.49
C GLY A 187 -6.74 29.53 -5.29
N ILE A 188 -5.76 29.94 -6.08
CA ILE A 188 -4.91 29.04 -6.84
C ILE A 188 -3.83 28.51 -5.90
N VAL A 189 -3.59 27.17 -5.93
CA VAL A 189 -2.48 26.52 -5.23
C VAL A 189 -1.21 26.80 -6.03
N GLU A 190 -0.37 27.69 -5.52
CA GLU A 190 0.84 28.17 -6.19
C GLU A 190 2.09 27.36 -5.83
N SER A 191 2.10 26.73 -4.67
CA SER A 191 3.19 25.85 -4.24
C SER A 191 2.69 24.78 -3.28
N THR A 192 3.30 23.61 -3.36
CA THR A 192 3.10 22.47 -2.46
C THR A 192 4.45 22.02 -1.91
N SER A 193 4.51 20.89 -1.20
CA SER A 193 5.76 20.41 -0.62
C SER A 193 6.86 20.16 -1.66
N PHE A 194 6.48 19.68 -2.84
CA PHE A 194 7.41 19.20 -3.87
C PHE A 194 7.30 19.92 -5.21
N SER A 195 6.30 20.75 -5.41
CA SER A 195 6.04 21.43 -6.68
C SER A 195 5.66 22.88 -6.45
N SER A 196 6.05 23.76 -7.38
CA SER A 196 5.70 25.17 -7.32
C SER A 196 5.57 25.78 -8.71
N ILE A 197 4.57 26.65 -8.92
CA ILE A 197 4.43 27.48 -10.13
C ILE A 197 5.04 28.87 -9.95
N ILE A 198 5.57 29.19 -8.77
CA ILE A 198 6.16 30.51 -8.45
C ILE A 198 7.66 30.45 -8.11
N SER A 199 8.24 29.24 -7.94
CA SER A 199 9.63 29.00 -7.62
C SER A 199 10.10 27.67 -8.19
N GLU A 200 11.44 27.47 -8.29
CA GLU A 200 12.00 26.19 -8.77
C GLU A 200 11.72 25.04 -7.79
N ASP A 201 11.71 25.32 -6.49
CA ASP A 201 11.53 24.34 -5.42
C ASP A 201 10.16 24.50 -4.74
N GLY A 202 9.62 23.39 -4.25
CA GLY A 202 8.46 23.37 -3.37
C GLY A 202 8.77 23.96 -1.97
N THR A 203 7.74 24.08 -1.16
CA THR A 203 7.78 24.80 0.14
C THR A 203 7.86 23.88 1.35
N LYS A 204 8.18 22.58 1.17
CA LYS A 204 8.30 21.55 2.23
C LYS A 204 7.02 21.39 3.06
N ASP A 205 6.96 22.06 4.22
CA ASP A 205 5.87 21.91 5.18
C ASP A 205 4.73 22.92 4.96
N TYR A 206 4.75 23.63 3.84
CA TYR A 206 3.74 24.64 3.52
C TYR A 206 3.08 24.40 2.16
N VAL A 207 1.84 24.85 2.07
CA VAL A 207 1.14 25.08 0.80
C VAL A 207 0.93 26.57 0.64
N VAL A 208 1.18 27.11 -0.55
CA VAL A 208 0.94 28.52 -0.88
C VAL A 208 -0.34 28.64 -1.69
N ILE A 209 -1.28 29.43 -1.20
CA ILE A 209 -2.54 29.73 -1.88
C ILE A 209 -2.65 31.24 -2.03
N ASN A 210 -2.67 31.74 -3.27
CA ASN A 210 -2.70 33.19 -3.59
C ASN A 210 -1.67 33.99 -2.77
N GLY A 211 -0.40 33.59 -2.79
CA GLY A 211 0.71 34.25 -2.11
C GLY A 211 0.74 34.07 -0.59
N THR A 212 -0.19 33.36 0.02
CA THR A 212 -0.23 33.12 1.46
C THR A 212 0.21 31.69 1.79
N TYR A 213 1.12 31.58 2.76
CA TYR A 213 1.68 30.32 3.24
C TYR A 213 0.79 29.73 4.34
N TYR A 214 0.48 28.44 4.22
CA TYR A 214 -0.27 27.67 5.20
C TYR A 214 0.46 26.38 5.50
N LEU A 215 0.53 25.98 6.75
CA LEU A 215 1.10 24.69 7.16
C LEU A 215 0.32 23.54 6.53
N ALA A 216 1.07 22.54 6.08
CA ALA A 216 0.50 21.30 5.55
C ALA A 216 1.49 20.15 5.81
N ASP A 217 0.97 18.94 5.95
CA ASP A 217 1.81 17.75 6.01
C ASP A 217 2.58 17.56 4.71
N GLN A 218 3.83 17.14 4.82
CA GLN A 218 4.70 16.96 3.67
C GLN A 218 4.11 15.95 2.68
N GLY A 219 3.96 16.39 1.41
CA GLY A 219 3.37 15.60 0.33
C GLY A 219 1.84 15.59 0.32
N ALA A 220 1.18 16.31 1.24
CA ALA A 220 -0.24 16.58 1.13
C ALA A 220 -0.51 17.59 0.01
N PHE A 221 -1.67 17.44 -0.60
CA PHE A 221 -2.21 18.40 -1.59
C PHE A 221 -1.40 18.56 -2.89
N GLU A 222 -0.47 17.66 -3.22
CA GLU A 222 0.33 17.71 -4.47
C GLU A 222 -0.56 17.73 -5.73
N ASP A 223 -1.69 17.04 -5.72
CA ASP A 223 -2.61 16.95 -6.86
C ASP A 223 -3.37 18.28 -7.14
N TYR A 224 -3.30 19.21 -6.19
CA TYR A 224 -3.97 20.52 -6.32
C TYR A 224 -3.07 21.61 -6.89
N ILE A 225 -1.77 21.36 -7.12
CA ILE A 225 -0.86 22.37 -7.69
C ILE A 225 -1.42 22.93 -9.00
N GLY A 226 -1.47 24.26 -9.10
CA GLY A 226 -1.99 24.99 -10.24
C GLY A 226 -3.52 25.10 -10.30
N LYS A 227 -4.27 24.41 -9.44
CA LYS A 227 -5.75 24.43 -9.43
C LYS A 227 -6.33 25.53 -8.55
N ASN A 228 -7.49 26.03 -8.95
CA ASN A 228 -8.32 26.93 -8.13
C ASN A 228 -9.14 26.07 -7.15
N VAL A 229 -8.91 26.24 -5.85
CA VAL A 229 -9.49 25.41 -4.81
C VAL A 229 -10.32 26.22 -3.81
N LYS A 230 -11.13 25.49 -3.02
CA LYS A 230 -11.58 25.91 -1.69
C LYS A 230 -10.83 25.12 -0.66
N ALA A 231 -10.11 25.80 0.25
CA ALA A 231 -9.35 25.17 1.31
C ALA A 231 -9.95 25.53 2.69
N LEU A 232 -10.07 24.52 3.55
CA LEU A 232 -10.41 24.69 4.95
C LEU A 232 -9.13 24.95 5.73
N ILE A 233 -9.01 26.14 6.30
CA ILE A 233 -7.86 26.59 7.09
C ILE A 233 -8.24 26.69 8.55
N LYS A 234 -7.42 26.15 9.43
CA LYS A 234 -7.53 26.35 10.88
C LYS A 234 -6.36 27.18 11.37
N TYR A 235 -6.66 28.28 12.06
CA TYR A 235 -5.64 29.10 12.69
C TYR A 235 -5.37 28.66 14.14
N ASP A 236 -4.13 28.70 14.52
CA ASP A 236 -3.71 28.52 15.91
C ASP A 236 -3.65 29.85 16.69
N ASN A 237 -3.27 29.79 17.96
CA ASN A 237 -3.19 30.98 18.81
C ASN A 237 -2.06 31.96 18.39
N SER A 238 -1.12 31.53 17.54
CA SER A 238 -0.06 32.37 16.99
C SER A 238 -0.50 33.10 15.73
N GLY A 239 -1.64 32.72 15.15
CA GLY A 239 -2.16 33.21 13.90
C GLY A 239 -1.59 32.45 12.69
N GLU A 240 -0.93 31.32 12.88
CA GLU A 240 -0.47 30.44 11.81
C GLU A 240 -1.60 29.54 11.35
N GLY A 241 -1.87 29.52 10.05
CA GLY A 241 -2.94 28.74 9.45
C GLY A 241 -2.46 27.38 8.95
N THR A 242 -3.20 26.32 9.24
CA THR A 242 -2.96 24.96 8.75
C THR A 242 -4.08 24.54 7.79
N VAL A 243 -3.72 23.96 6.65
CA VAL A 243 -4.70 23.40 5.71
C VAL A 243 -5.18 22.06 6.24
N LEU A 244 -6.49 21.92 6.44
CA LEU A 244 -7.11 20.67 6.86
C LEU A 244 -7.67 19.87 5.67
N SER A 245 -8.20 20.53 4.65
CA SER A 245 -8.66 19.90 3.42
C SER A 245 -8.69 20.90 2.26
N MET A 246 -8.68 20.35 1.04
CA MET A 246 -8.89 21.11 -0.19
C MET A 246 -9.99 20.46 -1.03
N TYR A 247 -10.73 21.30 -1.72
CA TYR A 247 -11.75 20.90 -2.67
C TYR A 247 -11.53 21.63 -3.98
N ASP A 248 -11.48 20.89 -5.07
CA ASP A 248 -11.38 21.46 -6.42
C ASP A 248 -12.66 22.23 -6.74
N LYS A 249 -12.51 23.49 -7.15
CA LYS A 249 -13.63 24.39 -7.44
C LYS A 249 -14.16 24.21 -8.86
N SER A 250 -13.90 23.06 -9.47
CA SER A 250 -14.22 22.79 -10.88
C SER A 250 -13.57 23.78 -11.85
N THR A 251 -12.34 23.55 -12.08
CA THR A 251 -11.60 24.13 -13.19
C THR A 251 -11.79 23.24 -14.41
N ASP A 252 -11.83 23.82 -15.58
CA ASP A 252 -11.79 23.05 -16.81
C ASP A 252 -10.39 22.44 -16.93
N ILE A 253 -10.30 21.13 -16.73
CA ILE A 253 -9.06 20.36 -16.82
C ILE A 253 -9.12 19.54 -18.10
N LEU A 254 -8.07 19.64 -18.92
CA LEU A 254 -7.92 18.83 -20.11
C LEU A 254 -6.64 17.98 -19.98
N GLU A 255 -6.81 16.67 -19.98
CA GLU A 255 -5.70 15.73 -20.03
C GLU A 255 -5.51 15.24 -21.47
N ILE A 256 -4.26 15.27 -21.94
CA ILE A 256 -3.88 14.84 -23.27
C ILE A 256 -2.74 13.82 -23.13
N SER A 257 -2.97 12.59 -23.59
CA SER A 257 -1.92 11.59 -23.64
C SER A 257 -0.85 11.98 -24.67
N ALA A 258 0.40 11.66 -24.41
CA ALA A 258 1.49 11.83 -25.38
C ALA A 258 1.17 11.19 -26.72
N ARG A 259 0.47 10.05 -26.73
CA ARG A 259 0.05 9.31 -27.94
C ARG A 259 -0.93 10.08 -28.82
N ASP A 260 -1.68 11.01 -28.23
CA ASP A 260 -2.68 11.80 -28.95
C ASP A 260 -2.12 13.10 -29.50
N LEU A 261 -0.85 13.45 -29.22
CA LEU A 261 -0.26 14.71 -29.64
C LEU A 261 0.01 14.78 -31.15
N CYS A 262 -0.33 15.89 -31.77
CA CYS A 262 0.00 16.16 -33.18
C CYS A 262 1.24 17.06 -33.25
N PHE A 263 2.42 16.53 -33.19
CA PHE A 263 3.69 17.26 -33.03
C PHE A 263 3.90 18.41 -34.02
N ASP A 264 3.51 18.20 -35.29
CA ASP A 264 3.72 19.21 -36.36
C ASP A 264 2.93 20.51 -36.15
N ASP A 265 1.79 20.43 -35.44
CA ASP A 265 0.90 21.56 -35.23
C ASP A 265 0.99 22.13 -33.77
N ILE A 266 1.98 21.70 -32.97
CA ILE A 266 2.23 22.24 -31.62
C ILE A 266 3.14 23.48 -31.74
N THR A 267 2.72 24.59 -31.13
CA THR A 267 3.45 25.83 -30.96
C THR A 267 3.60 26.17 -29.47
N GLU A 268 4.27 27.28 -29.15
CA GLU A 268 4.42 27.73 -27.75
C GLU A 268 3.10 28.11 -27.09
N ASP A 269 2.07 28.48 -27.86
CA ASP A 269 0.77 28.91 -27.37
C ASP A 269 -0.40 27.96 -27.73
N THR A 270 -0.10 26.86 -28.43
CA THR A 270 -1.14 25.97 -28.97
C THR A 270 -0.68 24.51 -28.93
N ILE A 271 -1.51 23.66 -28.33
CA ILE A 271 -1.32 22.19 -28.28
C ILE A 271 -2.34 21.57 -29.21
N CYS A 272 -1.86 20.79 -30.20
CA CYS A 272 -2.70 20.00 -31.10
C CYS A 272 -2.76 18.56 -30.64
N TYR A 273 -3.97 17.97 -30.62
CA TYR A 273 -4.18 16.60 -30.23
C TYR A 273 -5.33 15.94 -31.01
N TRP A 274 -5.27 14.61 -31.12
CA TRP A 274 -6.28 13.80 -31.76
C TRP A 274 -7.39 13.42 -30.77
N THR A 275 -8.60 13.35 -31.24
CA THR A 275 -9.74 12.77 -30.55
C THR A 275 -10.48 11.87 -31.54
N TYR A 276 -11.45 11.08 -31.07
CA TYR A 276 -12.32 10.30 -31.93
C TYR A 276 -12.98 11.15 -33.05
N ASN A 277 -13.24 12.43 -32.79
CA ASN A 277 -13.84 13.37 -33.74
C ASN A 277 -12.83 14.15 -34.60
N GLY A 278 -11.56 13.77 -34.62
CA GLY A 278 -10.48 14.42 -35.36
C GLY A 278 -9.61 15.35 -34.52
N LYS A 279 -8.79 16.14 -35.20
CA LYS A 279 -7.87 17.10 -34.56
C LYS A 279 -8.60 18.14 -33.73
N ARG A 280 -8.04 18.45 -32.55
CA ARG A 280 -8.46 19.52 -31.65
C ARG A 280 -7.27 20.38 -31.27
N PHE A 281 -7.54 21.58 -30.81
CA PHE A 281 -6.54 22.55 -30.39
C PHE A 281 -6.89 23.10 -29.01
N ALA A 282 -5.92 23.07 -28.11
CA ALA A 282 -5.97 23.71 -26.80
C ALA A 282 -5.05 24.95 -26.84
N TYR A 283 -5.56 26.09 -26.38
CA TYR A 283 -4.83 27.35 -26.43
C TYR A 283 -4.30 27.68 -25.03
N LEU A 284 -3.05 28.06 -24.95
CA LEU A 284 -2.40 28.45 -23.70
C LEU A 284 -2.57 29.97 -23.47
N SER A 285 -2.63 30.35 -22.20
CA SER A 285 -2.54 31.74 -21.80
C SER A 285 -1.15 32.29 -22.15
N PRO A 286 -1.03 33.56 -22.59
CA PRO A 286 0.28 34.17 -22.81
C PRO A 286 1.20 34.22 -21.57
N THR A 287 0.64 34.00 -20.41
CA THR A 287 1.30 33.96 -19.10
C THR A 287 1.16 32.60 -18.45
N ALA A 288 1.06 31.55 -19.27
CA ALA A 288 0.89 30.21 -18.74
C ALA A 288 2.12 29.75 -17.93
N ASP A 289 1.89 29.24 -16.75
CA ASP A 289 2.91 28.59 -15.93
C ASP A 289 3.06 27.12 -16.36
N VAL A 290 4.28 26.72 -16.67
CA VAL A 290 4.57 25.35 -17.13
C VAL A 290 5.37 24.61 -16.07
N LEU A 291 4.85 23.50 -15.60
CA LEU A 291 5.55 22.54 -14.75
C LEU A 291 6.02 21.37 -15.61
N TYR A 292 7.32 21.13 -15.67
CA TYR A 292 7.88 19.96 -16.30
C TYR A 292 8.36 18.98 -15.23
N ASN A 293 7.68 17.85 -15.16
CA ASN A 293 7.97 16.82 -14.16
C ASN A 293 8.08 17.41 -12.75
N TYR A 294 7.03 18.17 -12.35
CA TYR A 294 6.84 18.80 -11.04
C TYR A 294 7.74 19.99 -10.72
N SER A 295 8.64 20.40 -11.63
CA SER A 295 9.47 21.59 -11.46
C SER A 295 9.05 22.69 -12.43
N LEU A 296 9.09 23.96 -11.99
CA LEU A 296 8.77 25.11 -12.82
C LEU A 296 9.74 25.22 -14.00
N LEU A 297 9.19 25.33 -15.20
CA LEU A 297 9.96 25.51 -16.44
C LEU A 297 9.79 26.94 -16.95
N MET A 298 10.81 27.75 -16.71
CA MET A 298 10.86 29.12 -17.22
C MET A 298 11.29 29.16 -18.68
N GLY A 299 10.52 29.89 -19.50
CA GLY A 299 10.88 30.09 -20.91
C GLY A 299 10.80 28.83 -21.75
N TYR A 300 9.76 28.03 -21.53
CA TYR A 300 9.49 26.82 -22.29
C TYR A 300 9.34 27.12 -23.80
N THR A 301 9.52 26.10 -24.60
CA THR A 301 9.42 26.14 -26.07
C THR A 301 8.40 25.10 -26.56
N ALA A 302 8.02 25.17 -27.83
CA ALA A 302 7.15 24.17 -28.43
C ALA A 302 7.70 22.73 -28.31
N ASP A 303 9.04 22.57 -28.29
CA ASP A 303 9.67 21.25 -28.16
C ASP A 303 9.48 20.65 -26.75
N ASP A 304 9.32 21.49 -25.73
CA ASP A 304 9.04 21.01 -24.38
C ASP A 304 7.63 20.43 -24.23
N LEU A 305 6.71 20.86 -25.12
CA LEU A 305 5.32 20.36 -25.16
C LEU A 305 5.17 19.08 -26.00
N ARG A 306 6.21 18.66 -26.74
CA ARG A 306 6.22 17.47 -27.60
C ARG A 306 6.85 16.28 -26.88
N ILE A 307 6.08 15.65 -26.02
CA ILE A 307 6.54 14.50 -25.24
C ILE A 307 6.19 13.18 -25.95
N ASN A 308 7.09 12.19 -25.89
CA ASN A 308 6.86 10.87 -26.50
C ASN A 308 6.10 9.90 -25.57
N GLN A 309 6.11 10.14 -24.27
CA GLN A 309 5.54 9.25 -23.26
C GLN A 309 5.04 10.06 -22.07
N GLY A 310 3.87 9.70 -21.53
CA GLY A 310 3.25 10.44 -20.45
C GLY A 310 2.03 11.25 -20.89
N ARG A 311 1.81 12.42 -20.30
CA ARG A 311 0.64 13.27 -20.56
C ARG A 311 0.91 14.74 -20.32
N LEU A 312 0.07 15.56 -20.92
CA LEU A 312 -0.09 16.96 -20.61
C LEU A 312 -1.39 17.17 -19.83
N VAL A 313 -1.34 17.89 -18.73
CA VAL A 313 -2.51 18.29 -17.95
C VAL A 313 -2.63 19.80 -18.00
N LEU A 314 -3.68 20.29 -18.65
CA LEU A 314 -3.93 21.70 -18.90
C LEU A 314 -5.05 22.17 -17.97
N ILE A 315 -4.86 23.30 -17.29
CA ILE A 315 -5.80 23.81 -16.30
C ILE A 315 -6.22 25.22 -16.69
N ASP A 316 -7.54 25.40 -16.94
CA ASP A 316 -8.20 26.68 -17.13
C ASP A 316 -8.90 27.09 -15.82
N ASN A 317 -8.30 28.04 -15.09
CA ASN A 317 -8.78 28.46 -13.77
C ASN A 317 -9.89 29.52 -13.81
N ASN A 318 -10.12 30.12 -14.99
CA ASN A 318 -11.05 31.24 -15.14
C ASN A 318 -12.17 30.94 -16.13
N SER A 319 -12.15 29.78 -16.78
CA SER A 319 -13.15 29.31 -17.79
C SER A 319 -13.25 30.24 -19.00
N ASP A 320 -12.12 30.84 -19.44
CA ASP A 320 -12.09 31.69 -20.64
C ASP A 320 -11.69 30.90 -21.91
N GLY A 321 -11.41 29.61 -21.79
CA GLY A 321 -11.01 28.70 -22.86
C GLY A 321 -9.54 28.77 -23.18
N LYS A 322 -8.71 29.36 -22.31
CA LYS A 322 -7.25 29.33 -22.37
C LYS A 322 -6.70 28.80 -21.08
N PHE A 323 -5.69 27.98 -21.18
CA PHE A 323 -5.12 27.30 -20.03
C PHE A 323 -3.98 28.11 -19.39
N GLU A 324 -4.11 28.45 -18.11
CA GLU A 324 -3.12 29.20 -17.34
C GLU A 324 -2.00 28.33 -16.79
N VAL A 325 -2.25 27.02 -16.59
CA VAL A 325 -1.25 26.11 -16.07
C VAL A 325 -1.15 24.87 -16.94
N VAL A 326 0.08 24.48 -17.27
CA VAL A 326 0.41 23.27 -18.03
C VAL A 326 1.31 22.39 -17.16
N LYS A 327 0.88 21.18 -16.86
CA LYS A 327 1.73 20.16 -16.24
C LYS A 327 2.16 19.17 -17.32
N ILE A 328 3.44 19.04 -17.53
CA ILE A 328 4.06 18.06 -18.41
C ILE A 328 4.56 16.92 -17.54
N GLU A 329 3.95 15.77 -17.68
CA GLU A 329 4.31 14.55 -16.95
C GLU A 329 4.91 13.54 -17.92
N GLU A 330 6.19 13.72 -18.24
CA GLU A 330 6.96 12.82 -19.10
C GLU A 330 7.80 11.87 -18.24
N TYR A 331 7.51 10.58 -18.28
CA TYR A 331 8.23 9.58 -17.49
C TYR A 331 9.18 8.75 -18.36
N LYS A 332 10.09 8.08 -17.67
CA LYS A 332 10.93 7.01 -18.22
C LYS A 332 10.79 5.77 -17.38
N CYS A 333 11.09 4.62 -17.96
CA CYS A 333 11.04 3.34 -17.29
C CYS A 333 12.41 2.68 -17.22
N MET A 334 12.67 2.00 -16.09
CA MET A 334 13.87 1.19 -15.89
C MET A 334 13.53 -0.07 -15.12
N TYR A 335 14.05 -1.21 -15.55
CA TYR A 335 14.07 -2.41 -14.73
C TYR A 335 15.17 -2.32 -13.69
N VAL A 336 14.81 -2.25 -12.41
CA VAL A 336 15.76 -2.09 -11.31
C VAL A 336 16.45 -3.42 -11.02
N PHE A 337 17.68 -3.53 -11.47
CA PHE A 337 18.55 -4.69 -11.22
C PHE A 337 19.34 -4.54 -9.93
N SER A 338 19.84 -3.33 -9.64
CA SER A 338 20.58 -3.05 -8.41
C SER A 338 20.27 -1.66 -7.86
N VAL A 339 20.42 -1.54 -6.53
CA VAL A 339 20.28 -0.28 -5.79
C VAL A 339 21.53 -0.10 -4.95
N SER A 340 22.21 1.03 -5.10
CA SER A 340 23.40 1.38 -4.33
C SER A 340 23.16 2.67 -3.57
N MET A 341 23.04 2.57 -2.25
CA MET A 341 22.89 3.75 -1.37
C MET A 341 24.20 4.50 -1.18
N ASP A 342 25.35 3.83 -1.32
CA ASP A 342 26.65 4.48 -1.23
C ASP A 342 26.91 5.41 -2.42
N SER A 343 26.41 5.05 -3.58
CA SER A 343 26.51 5.83 -4.83
C SER A 343 25.23 6.60 -5.14
N GLU A 344 24.17 6.41 -4.35
CA GLU A 344 22.84 7.00 -4.52
C GLU A 344 22.28 6.81 -5.94
N ILE A 345 22.35 5.56 -6.44
CA ILE A 345 21.86 5.19 -7.77
C ILE A 345 20.98 3.95 -7.75
N ILE A 346 20.06 3.87 -8.71
CA ILE A 346 19.45 2.65 -9.20
C ILE A 346 20.04 2.32 -10.56
N ALA A 347 20.22 1.04 -10.89
CA ALA A 347 20.80 0.63 -12.16
C ALA A 347 20.11 -0.60 -12.76
N ASP A 348 20.11 -0.68 -14.10
CA ASP A 348 19.65 -1.83 -14.86
C ASP A 348 20.77 -2.86 -15.08
N VAL A 349 20.44 -3.94 -15.79
CA VAL A 349 21.39 -5.01 -16.14
C VAL A 349 22.42 -4.61 -17.21
N PHE A 350 22.14 -3.54 -17.97
CA PHE A 350 22.97 -3.06 -19.07
C PHE A 350 23.99 -2.02 -18.60
N GLY A 351 23.92 -1.60 -17.34
CA GLY A 351 24.80 -0.60 -16.75
C GLY A 351 24.25 0.84 -16.87
N ASN A 352 23.04 1.03 -17.39
CA ASN A 352 22.38 2.32 -17.27
C ASN A 352 22.04 2.57 -15.83
N SER A 353 22.21 3.80 -15.38
CA SER A 353 21.93 4.18 -13.99
C SER A 353 21.25 5.53 -13.89
N VAL A 354 20.44 5.68 -12.85
CA VAL A 354 19.74 6.91 -12.52
C VAL A 354 20.10 7.31 -11.10
N SER A 355 20.50 8.56 -10.89
CA SER A 355 20.79 9.09 -9.55
C SER A 355 19.47 9.27 -8.78
N ILE A 356 19.47 8.85 -7.51
CA ILE A 356 18.38 9.06 -6.57
C ILE A 356 18.78 10.04 -5.44
N SER A 357 19.90 10.75 -5.62
CA SER A 357 20.39 11.71 -4.62
C SER A 357 19.38 12.80 -4.29
N ASP A 358 18.64 13.27 -5.30
CA ASP A 358 17.65 14.32 -5.10
C ASP A 358 16.40 13.82 -4.38
N LEU A 359 16.01 12.55 -4.58
CA LEU A 359 14.96 11.92 -3.79
C LEU A 359 15.32 11.89 -2.30
N ILE A 360 16.57 11.61 -1.98
CA ILE A 360 17.08 11.54 -0.60
C ILE A 360 17.17 12.95 -0.02
N LYS A 361 17.77 13.88 -0.76
CA LYS A 361 18.03 15.25 -0.31
C LYS A 361 16.76 16.07 -0.08
N PHE A 362 15.82 15.99 -1.01
CA PHE A 362 14.56 16.76 -1.00
C PHE A 362 13.36 15.98 -0.47
N HIS A 363 13.55 14.71 -0.11
CA HIS A 363 12.49 13.81 0.31
C HIS A 363 11.35 13.67 -0.73
N TYR A 364 11.73 13.66 -2.01
CA TYR A 364 10.76 13.43 -3.08
C TYR A 364 10.10 12.04 -2.97
N PRO A 365 8.86 11.89 -3.44
CA PRO A 365 8.11 10.66 -3.21
C PRO A 365 8.64 9.48 -4.04
N VAL A 366 8.86 8.36 -3.36
CA VAL A 366 8.99 7.02 -3.96
C VAL A 366 7.74 6.24 -3.57
N MET A 367 6.96 5.82 -4.55
CA MET A 367 5.67 5.18 -4.36
C MET A 367 5.72 3.72 -4.78
N LYS A 368 5.19 2.84 -3.96
CA LYS A 368 4.98 1.43 -4.27
C LYS A 368 3.60 1.00 -3.78
N ASP A 369 2.80 0.41 -4.68
CA ASP A 369 1.45 -0.08 -4.36
C ASP A 369 0.59 0.97 -3.60
N GLY A 370 0.64 2.23 -4.07
CA GLY A 370 -0.09 3.35 -3.46
C GLY A 370 0.49 3.87 -2.14
N SER A 371 1.57 3.28 -1.63
CA SER A 371 2.21 3.68 -0.37
C SER A 371 3.57 4.33 -0.63
N ARG A 372 3.87 5.37 0.14
CA ARG A 372 5.18 6.00 0.11
C ARG A 372 6.20 5.13 0.85
N ILE A 373 7.35 4.91 0.22
CA ILE A 373 8.50 4.21 0.82
C ILE A 373 9.72 5.11 0.84
N LEU A 374 10.72 4.77 1.65
CA LEU A 374 12.00 5.46 1.65
C LEU A 374 12.89 4.96 0.49
N PRO A 375 13.77 5.81 -0.08
CA PRO A 375 14.66 5.42 -1.19
C PRO A 375 15.53 4.18 -0.89
N GLU A 376 15.97 3.99 0.36
CA GLU A 376 16.72 2.81 0.80
C GLU A 376 15.91 1.50 0.78
N ASN A 377 14.60 1.59 0.64
CA ASN A 377 13.69 0.45 0.56
C ASN A 377 13.24 0.15 -0.88
N ILE A 378 13.84 0.79 -1.89
CA ILE A 378 13.58 0.46 -3.29
C ILE A 378 14.01 -0.99 -3.52
N PRO A 379 13.08 -1.89 -3.89
CA PRO A 379 13.43 -3.27 -4.16
C PRO A 379 14.08 -3.42 -5.54
N THR A 380 14.79 -4.51 -5.74
CA THR A 380 15.19 -4.98 -7.07
C THR A 380 14.07 -5.81 -7.71
N ASP A 381 14.22 -6.13 -8.99
CA ASP A 381 13.25 -6.93 -9.78
C ASP A 381 11.87 -6.25 -9.94
N VAL A 382 11.88 -4.93 -10.04
CA VAL A 382 10.70 -4.10 -10.28
C VAL A 382 10.94 -3.15 -11.44
N ILE A 383 9.86 -2.65 -12.03
CA ILE A 383 9.93 -1.51 -12.96
C ILE A 383 9.83 -0.21 -12.15
N ALA A 384 10.82 0.64 -12.28
CA ALA A 384 10.77 2.01 -11.81
C ALA A 384 10.30 2.93 -12.95
N THR A 385 9.14 3.56 -12.76
CA THR A 385 8.64 4.66 -13.57
C THR A 385 9.09 5.94 -12.90
N TYR A 386 10.00 6.69 -13.50
CA TYR A 386 10.63 7.85 -12.89
C TYR A 386 10.52 9.11 -13.75
N TYR A 387 10.48 10.25 -13.08
CA TYR A 387 10.30 11.56 -13.68
C TYR A 387 11.58 12.38 -13.50
N LEU A 388 12.13 12.87 -14.60
CA LEU A 388 13.29 13.75 -14.61
C LEU A 388 12.85 15.17 -14.95
N ASN A 389 13.22 16.14 -14.13
CA ASN A 389 13.08 17.54 -14.53
C ASN A 389 14.13 17.93 -15.60
N LYS A 390 14.09 19.17 -16.09
CA LYS A 390 15.04 19.63 -17.13
C LYS A 390 16.49 19.74 -16.63
N ASN A 391 16.73 19.67 -15.32
CA ASN A 391 18.06 19.60 -14.72
C ASN A 391 18.58 18.14 -14.58
N ASN A 392 17.82 17.16 -15.06
CA ASN A 392 18.04 15.72 -14.90
C ASN A 392 17.97 15.24 -13.42
N GLU A 393 17.25 15.94 -12.57
CA GLU A 393 16.98 15.54 -11.20
C GLU A 393 15.73 14.65 -11.17
N VAL A 394 15.78 13.55 -10.41
CA VAL A 394 14.62 12.67 -10.22
C VAL A 394 13.69 13.27 -9.20
N THR A 395 12.51 13.67 -9.65
CA THR A 395 11.50 14.32 -8.81
C THR A 395 10.50 13.35 -8.22
N ARG A 396 10.33 12.16 -8.82
CA ARG A 396 9.37 11.14 -8.37
C ARG A 396 9.69 9.77 -8.95
N ILE A 397 9.39 8.71 -8.19
CA ILE A 397 9.45 7.32 -8.68
C ILE A 397 8.18 6.58 -8.27
N TYR A 398 7.61 5.81 -9.21
CA TYR A 398 6.59 4.80 -8.97
C TYR A 398 7.15 3.42 -9.29
N LEU A 399 6.97 2.46 -8.39
CA LEU A 399 7.48 1.10 -8.53
C LEU A 399 6.34 0.14 -8.82
N SER A 400 6.53 -0.73 -9.80
CA SER A 400 5.59 -1.80 -10.13
C SER A 400 6.31 -3.14 -10.16
N SER A 401 5.69 -4.16 -9.57
CA SER A 401 6.12 -5.56 -9.63
C SER A 401 5.17 -6.42 -10.47
N GLU A 402 4.29 -5.80 -11.25
CA GLU A 402 3.32 -6.49 -12.08
C GLU A 402 3.99 -7.21 -13.26
N VAL A 403 3.61 -8.47 -13.45
CA VAL A 403 4.10 -9.34 -14.52
C VAL A 403 2.92 -9.98 -15.24
N ALA A 404 2.99 -10.04 -16.56
CA ALA A 404 2.07 -10.80 -17.38
C ALA A 404 2.85 -11.73 -18.32
N ALA A 405 2.23 -12.77 -18.85
CA ALA A 405 2.83 -13.63 -19.86
C ALA A 405 1.77 -14.06 -20.85
N GLY A 406 2.19 -14.28 -22.10
CA GLY A 406 1.29 -14.74 -23.14
C GLY A 406 1.94 -14.82 -24.51
N THR A 407 1.25 -15.47 -25.43
CA THR A 407 1.65 -15.51 -26.82
C THR A 407 1.24 -14.23 -27.53
N VAL A 408 2.15 -13.65 -28.31
CA VAL A 408 1.87 -12.47 -29.12
C VAL A 408 0.87 -12.82 -30.23
N ASN A 409 -0.33 -12.26 -30.15
CA ASN A 409 -1.36 -12.42 -31.17
C ASN A 409 -1.28 -11.32 -32.22
N ASN A 410 -0.98 -10.10 -31.83
CA ASN A 410 -0.88 -8.93 -32.70
C ASN A 410 0.12 -7.93 -32.14
N ILE A 411 0.75 -7.16 -33.04
CA ILE A 411 1.59 -5.99 -32.69
C ILE A 411 1.13 -4.85 -33.58
N ASP A 412 0.55 -3.83 -32.97
CA ASP A 412 0.23 -2.57 -33.64
C ASP A 412 1.28 -1.54 -33.30
N LYS A 413 2.22 -1.34 -34.24
CA LYS A 413 3.34 -0.41 -34.06
C LYS A 413 2.92 1.04 -34.21
N SER A 414 1.76 1.32 -34.83
CA SER A 414 1.26 2.69 -34.96
C SER A 414 0.63 3.23 -33.69
N GLU A 415 0.08 2.33 -32.86
CA GLU A 415 -0.59 2.66 -31.61
C GLU A 415 0.22 2.23 -30.39
N ASN A 416 1.41 1.66 -30.59
CA ASN A 416 2.25 1.09 -29.52
C ASN A 416 1.54 0.03 -28.67
N ILE A 417 0.80 -0.89 -29.32
CA ILE A 417 0.02 -1.94 -28.68
C ILE A 417 0.55 -3.32 -29.04
N ILE A 418 0.67 -4.18 -28.02
CA ILE A 418 0.85 -5.62 -28.17
C ILE A 418 -0.37 -6.34 -27.59
N THR A 419 -0.91 -7.28 -28.35
CA THR A 419 -1.95 -8.18 -27.86
C THR A 419 -1.33 -9.50 -27.42
N LEU A 420 -1.43 -9.81 -26.12
CA LEU A 420 -1.00 -11.07 -25.51
C LEU A 420 -2.22 -11.87 -25.09
N GLU A 421 -2.42 -13.06 -25.67
CA GLU A 421 -3.58 -13.93 -25.39
C GLU A 421 -4.94 -13.22 -25.40
N GLY A 422 -5.09 -12.26 -26.35
CA GLY A 422 -6.33 -11.50 -26.52
C GLY A 422 -6.48 -10.27 -25.62
N LYS A 423 -5.55 -10.00 -24.73
CA LYS A 423 -5.49 -8.76 -23.93
C LYS A 423 -4.50 -7.80 -24.53
N GLU A 424 -4.91 -6.55 -24.71
CA GLU A 424 -4.09 -5.48 -25.25
C GLU A 424 -3.30 -4.80 -24.15
N TYR A 425 -2.03 -4.52 -24.44
CA TYR A 425 -1.10 -3.77 -23.61
C TYR A 425 -0.40 -2.72 -24.45
N TYR A 426 -0.34 -1.52 -23.96
CA TYR A 426 0.59 -0.53 -24.47
C TYR A 426 2.02 -0.90 -24.08
N TYR A 427 3.00 -0.41 -24.83
CA TYR A 427 4.40 -0.55 -24.45
C TYR A 427 5.09 0.82 -24.40
N THR A 428 6.15 0.90 -23.59
CA THR A 428 6.88 2.14 -23.38
C THR A 428 7.83 2.43 -24.52
N TYR A 429 8.18 3.70 -24.69
CA TYR A 429 9.07 4.16 -25.75
C TYR A 429 10.48 3.53 -25.66
N GLU A 430 10.98 3.25 -24.45
CA GLU A 430 12.32 2.69 -24.26
C GLU A 430 12.52 1.31 -24.87
N ILE A 431 11.46 0.54 -25.11
CA ILE A 431 11.53 -0.81 -25.69
C ILE A 431 11.01 -0.89 -27.12
N GLU A 432 10.70 0.24 -27.75
CA GLU A 432 10.15 0.30 -29.12
C GLU A 432 11.05 -0.41 -30.13
N ASP A 433 12.36 -0.13 -30.12
CA ASP A 433 13.35 -0.76 -31.00
C ASP A 433 13.47 -2.28 -30.83
N GLU A 434 13.15 -2.78 -29.61
CA GLU A 434 13.15 -4.20 -29.29
C GLU A 434 11.87 -4.87 -29.76
N ILE A 435 10.74 -4.19 -29.59
CA ILE A 435 9.43 -4.64 -30.07
C ILE A 435 9.40 -4.72 -31.60
N GLU A 436 10.09 -3.82 -32.30
CA GLU A 436 10.20 -3.88 -33.77
C GLU A 436 10.73 -5.21 -34.30
N LYS A 437 11.51 -5.93 -33.50
CA LYS A 437 12.13 -7.22 -33.84
C LYS A 437 11.26 -8.43 -33.50
N LEU A 438 10.11 -8.19 -32.88
CA LEU A 438 9.17 -9.25 -32.50
C LEU A 438 8.21 -9.57 -33.66
N ASP A 439 7.82 -10.84 -33.72
CA ASP A 439 6.76 -11.34 -34.59
C ASP A 439 5.61 -11.94 -33.77
N THR A 440 4.47 -12.14 -34.41
CA THR A 440 3.36 -12.88 -33.85
C THR A 440 3.76 -14.34 -33.58
N GLY A 441 3.23 -14.91 -32.49
CA GLY A 441 3.55 -16.28 -32.10
C GLY A 441 4.70 -16.40 -31.11
N TYR A 442 5.46 -15.32 -30.83
CA TYR A 442 6.43 -15.31 -29.72
C TYR A 442 5.70 -15.41 -28.40
N LEU A 443 6.25 -16.20 -27.50
CA LEU A 443 5.80 -16.27 -26.11
C LEU A 443 6.63 -15.31 -25.28
N LEU A 444 5.98 -14.33 -24.69
CA LEU A 444 6.61 -13.29 -23.87
C LEU A 444 6.23 -13.44 -22.39
N THR A 445 7.18 -13.12 -21.52
CA THR A 445 6.95 -12.70 -20.16
C THR A 445 7.23 -11.21 -20.10
N VAL A 446 6.25 -10.40 -19.74
CA VAL A 446 6.33 -8.95 -19.76
C VAL A 446 6.23 -8.39 -18.34
N ARG A 447 6.98 -7.33 -18.06
CA ARG A 447 6.91 -6.57 -16.82
C ARG A 447 6.25 -5.24 -17.08
N LEU A 448 5.26 -4.91 -16.26
CA LEU A 448 4.44 -3.73 -16.46
C LEU A 448 4.93 -2.59 -15.57
N ASN A 449 4.86 -1.38 -16.10
CA ASN A 449 5.11 -0.17 -15.34
C ASN A 449 3.91 0.20 -14.45
N HIS A 450 4.00 1.33 -13.75
CA HIS A 450 2.92 1.83 -12.90
C HIS A 450 1.58 2.06 -13.64
N TYR A 451 1.63 2.29 -14.93
CA TYR A 451 0.43 2.52 -15.77
C TYR A 451 -0.09 1.26 -16.48
N GLY A 452 0.51 0.10 -16.18
CA GLY A 452 0.14 -1.17 -16.82
C GLY A 452 0.68 -1.34 -18.24
N GLU A 453 1.68 -0.53 -18.64
CA GLU A 453 2.34 -0.65 -19.93
C GLU A 453 3.55 -1.57 -19.84
N ILE A 454 3.85 -2.29 -20.92
CA ILE A 454 5.02 -3.15 -21.00
C ILE A 454 6.27 -2.27 -21.03
N ALA A 455 7.09 -2.34 -19.99
CA ALA A 455 8.36 -1.62 -19.88
C ALA A 455 9.58 -2.54 -20.03
N GLN A 456 9.40 -3.85 -19.95
CA GLN A 456 10.40 -4.86 -20.22
C GLN A 456 9.73 -6.15 -20.63
N PHE A 457 10.37 -6.95 -21.46
CA PHE A 457 9.94 -8.29 -21.77
C PHE A 457 11.10 -9.27 -21.91
N GLU A 458 10.81 -10.54 -21.73
CA GLU A 458 11.69 -11.66 -22.01
C GLU A 458 11.04 -12.56 -23.06
N ILE A 459 11.81 -12.91 -24.09
CA ILE A 459 11.39 -13.92 -25.07
C ILE A 459 11.81 -15.27 -24.50
N SER A 460 10.88 -16.20 -24.35
CA SER A 460 11.23 -17.60 -24.15
C SER A 460 11.82 -18.09 -25.48
N SER A 461 13.14 -18.26 -25.56
CA SER A 461 13.93 -18.48 -26.80
C SER A 461 13.44 -19.65 -27.64
N ASP A 462 12.69 -20.58 -27.05
CA ASP A 462 12.11 -21.77 -27.70
C ASP A 462 10.56 -21.80 -27.62
N GLY A 463 9.94 -20.69 -27.21
CA GLY A 463 8.47 -20.60 -27.07
C GLY A 463 7.89 -21.43 -25.94
N TYR A 464 8.71 -21.84 -24.97
CA TYR A 464 8.25 -22.56 -23.80
C TYR A 464 8.13 -21.67 -22.56
N LEU A 465 7.08 -21.90 -21.77
CA LEU A 465 6.95 -21.43 -20.41
C LEU A 465 7.44 -22.48 -19.43
N TYR A 466 7.96 -22.05 -18.28
CA TYR A 466 8.24 -22.89 -17.14
C TYR A 466 7.12 -22.75 -16.11
N GLY A 467 6.83 -23.84 -15.40
CA GLY A 467 5.86 -23.82 -14.33
C GLY A 467 6.09 -24.98 -13.38
N TYR A 468 5.62 -24.86 -12.14
CA TYR A 468 5.65 -25.97 -11.21
C TYR A 468 4.29 -26.67 -11.21
N LEU A 469 4.24 -27.90 -11.78
CA LEU A 469 3.05 -28.75 -11.75
C LEU A 469 2.77 -29.17 -10.29
N ILE A 470 1.64 -28.73 -9.75
CA ILE A 470 1.21 -29.05 -8.37
C ILE A 470 0.47 -30.39 -8.36
N SER A 471 -0.52 -30.53 -9.25
CA SER A 471 -1.34 -31.72 -9.42
C SER A 471 -1.99 -31.69 -10.79
N PHE A 472 -2.56 -32.80 -11.20
CA PHE A 472 -3.41 -32.88 -12.37
C PHE A 472 -4.63 -33.79 -12.12
N ASP A 473 -5.61 -33.66 -12.98
CA ASP A 473 -6.82 -34.48 -13.07
C ASP A 473 -6.77 -35.18 -14.43
N GLU A 474 -6.97 -36.51 -14.47
CA GLU A 474 -6.91 -37.35 -15.67
C GLU A 474 -8.06 -37.06 -16.66
N GLY A 475 -9.11 -36.38 -16.19
CA GLY A 475 -10.34 -36.14 -16.93
C GLY A 475 -11.27 -37.33 -16.91
N GLU A 476 -12.54 -37.12 -16.70
CA GLU A 476 -13.61 -38.15 -16.78
C GLU A 476 -14.43 -38.02 -18.06
N GLY A 477 -14.75 -39.17 -18.64
CA GLY A 477 -15.61 -39.25 -19.81
C GLY A 477 -15.05 -38.56 -21.04
N VAL A 478 -15.67 -37.45 -21.47
CA VAL A 478 -15.25 -36.64 -22.64
C VAL A 478 -14.35 -35.46 -22.26
N SER A 479 -14.10 -35.20 -20.96
CA SER A 479 -13.26 -34.07 -20.53
C SER A 479 -11.78 -34.38 -20.71
N ASN A 480 -11.04 -33.39 -21.18
CA ASN A 480 -9.58 -33.47 -21.24
C ASN A 480 -8.94 -33.35 -19.86
N PRO A 481 -7.74 -33.91 -19.66
CA PRO A 481 -6.96 -33.72 -18.45
C PRO A 481 -6.75 -32.24 -18.13
N LYS A 482 -6.71 -31.93 -16.81
CA LYS A 482 -6.46 -30.58 -16.31
C LYS A 482 -5.23 -30.56 -15.41
N LEU A 483 -4.39 -29.55 -15.60
CA LEU A 483 -3.15 -29.37 -14.86
C LEU A 483 -3.28 -28.14 -13.97
N LYS A 484 -2.94 -28.30 -12.67
CA LYS A 484 -2.79 -27.19 -11.75
C LYS A 484 -1.31 -26.83 -11.67
N VAL A 485 -0.98 -25.65 -12.17
CA VAL A 485 0.41 -25.19 -12.35
C VAL A 485 0.62 -23.88 -11.64
N PHE A 486 1.72 -23.76 -10.88
CA PHE A 486 2.24 -22.48 -10.43
C PHE A 486 3.12 -21.90 -11.54
N THR A 487 2.77 -20.71 -12.00
CA THR A 487 3.28 -20.10 -13.23
C THR A 487 4.35 -19.03 -12.95
N GLN A 488 5.01 -18.57 -14.01
CA GLN A 488 5.95 -17.44 -13.96
C GLN A 488 5.28 -16.08 -13.68
N THR A 489 3.94 -16.02 -13.64
CA THR A 489 3.18 -14.82 -13.24
C THR A 489 2.83 -14.80 -11.75
N ASN A 490 3.47 -15.62 -10.93
CA ASN A 490 3.17 -15.78 -9.49
C ASN A 490 1.72 -16.22 -9.20
N GLU A 491 1.09 -16.93 -10.13
CA GLU A 491 -0.28 -17.40 -10.00
C GLU A 491 -0.36 -18.92 -10.06
N ILE A 492 -1.35 -19.49 -9.38
CA ILE A 492 -1.71 -20.89 -9.55
C ILE A 492 -2.89 -20.96 -10.52
N LYS A 493 -2.63 -21.45 -11.74
CA LYS A 493 -3.62 -21.60 -12.80
C LYS A 493 -3.99 -23.06 -13.01
N ILE A 494 -5.22 -23.27 -13.50
CA ILE A 494 -5.69 -24.58 -13.97
C ILE A 494 -5.79 -24.49 -15.48
N TYR A 495 -4.98 -25.29 -16.17
CA TYR A 495 -4.99 -25.42 -17.61
C TYR A 495 -5.71 -26.72 -18.02
N SER A 496 -6.52 -26.66 -19.06
CA SER A 496 -6.94 -27.86 -19.80
C SER A 496 -5.84 -28.25 -20.78
N THR A 497 -5.77 -29.51 -21.16
CA THR A 497 -4.96 -29.93 -22.31
C THR A 497 -5.79 -29.88 -23.58
N ALA A 498 -5.12 -29.69 -24.71
CA ALA A 498 -5.70 -30.02 -26.00
C ALA A 498 -5.97 -31.54 -26.12
N ASP A 499 -6.77 -31.99 -27.05
CA ASP A 499 -7.07 -33.43 -27.25
C ASP A 499 -5.82 -34.26 -27.48
N ASN A 500 -4.89 -33.70 -28.23
CA ASN A 500 -3.56 -34.26 -28.49
C ASN A 500 -2.48 -33.32 -27.97
N ILE A 501 -1.54 -33.86 -27.21
CA ILE A 501 -0.39 -33.11 -26.73
C ILE A 501 0.92 -33.77 -27.20
N THR A 502 1.99 -32.97 -27.18
CA THR A 502 3.36 -33.49 -27.34
C THR A 502 3.98 -33.60 -25.93
N LEU A 503 4.06 -34.82 -25.38
CA LEU A 503 4.69 -35.07 -24.10
C LEU A 503 6.14 -35.56 -24.33
N ASN A 504 7.11 -34.80 -23.79
CA ASN A 504 8.57 -35.13 -23.92
C ASN A 504 8.99 -35.41 -25.37
N GLY A 505 8.50 -34.65 -26.32
CA GLY A 505 8.79 -34.79 -27.75
C GLY A 505 7.91 -35.83 -28.49
N VAL A 506 7.08 -36.59 -27.78
CA VAL A 506 6.22 -37.62 -28.41
C VAL A 506 4.77 -37.12 -28.43
N ARG A 507 4.15 -37.12 -29.63
CA ARG A 507 2.74 -36.75 -29.78
C ARG A 507 1.83 -37.92 -29.43
N MET A 508 0.83 -37.68 -28.56
CA MET A 508 -0.12 -38.68 -28.10
C MET A 508 -1.45 -38.04 -27.72
N GLU A 509 -2.50 -38.85 -27.52
CA GLU A 509 -3.73 -38.36 -26.91
C GLU A 509 -3.48 -37.91 -25.49
N ALA A 510 -4.11 -36.81 -25.08
CA ALA A 510 -3.86 -36.24 -23.76
C ALA A 510 -4.18 -37.22 -22.61
N LYS A 511 -5.21 -38.03 -22.76
CA LYS A 511 -5.61 -39.05 -21.77
C LYS A 511 -4.54 -40.12 -21.57
N ASP A 512 -3.87 -40.53 -22.64
CA ASP A 512 -2.79 -41.53 -22.56
C ASP A 512 -1.58 -40.95 -21.80
N ALA A 513 -1.32 -39.66 -21.99
CA ALA A 513 -0.21 -38.97 -21.28
C ALA A 513 -0.37 -38.96 -19.75
N PHE A 514 -1.62 -39.04 -19.26
CA PHE A 514 -1.94 -38.99 -17.83
C PHE A 514 -2.51 -40.29 -17.27
N ALA A 515 -2.43 -41.39 -18.02
CA ALA A 515 -2.89 -42.69 -17.55
C ALA A 515 -2.09 -43.18 -16.34
N TYR A 516 -2.81 -43.69 -15.32
CA TYR A 516 -2.19 -44.20 -14.09
C TYR A 516 -1.90 -45.70 -14.17
N ASN A 517 -0.64 -46.10 -13.94
CA ASN A 517 -0.20 -47.48 -13.91
C ASN A 517 -0.28 -48.03 -12.48
N LEU A 518 -1.26 -48.92 -12.26
CA LEU A 518 -1.48 -49.57 -10.96
C LEU A 518 -0.32 -50.47 -10.50
N THR A 519 0.51 -50.94 -11.42
CA THR A 519 1.64 -51.81 -11.10
C THR A 519 2.84 -51.02 -10.59
N THR A 520 3.12 -49.90 -11.20
CA THR A 520 4.23 -49.01 -10.82
C THR A 520 3.85 -47.99 -9.76
N GLY A 521 2.58 -47.77 -9.54
CA GLY A 521 2.07 -46.71 -8.67
C GLY A 521 2.39 -45.30 -9.18
N LEU A 522 2.68 -45.18 -10.48
CA LEU A 522 3.01 -43.91 -11.16
C LEU A 522 2.13 -43.77 -12.39
N TRP A 523 2.00 -42.54 -12.89
CA TRP A 523 1.46 -42.29 -14.23
C TRP A 523 2.54 -42.65 -15.25
N ASP A 524 2.22 -43.51 -16.17
CA ASP A 524 3.19 -44.16 -17.06
C ASP A 524 4.08 -43.17 -17.82
N GLU A 525 3.47 -42.13 -18.41
CA GLU A 525 4.20 -41.22 -19.30
C GLU A 525 4.65 -39.95 -18.58
N ILE A 526 3.79 -39.36 -17.72
CA ILE A 526 4.13 -38.12 -17.00
C ILE A 526 4.99 -38.36 -15.77
N GLY A 527 4.94 -39.53 -15.17
CA GLY A 527 5.75 -39.93 -14.00
C GLY A 527 5.21 -39.35 -12.68
N LYS A 528 5.75 -38.25 -12.19
CA LYS A 528 5.37 -37.63 -10.92
C LYS A 528 4.34 -36.53 -11.11
N THR A 529 3.41 -36.41 -10.15
CA THR A 529 2.44 -35.31 -10.17
C THR A 529 3.09 -33.95 -9.94
N SER A 530 3.89 -33.80 -8.87
CA SER A 530 4.48 -32.49 -8.52
C SER A 530 5.94 -32.40 -8.98
N GLN A 531 6.20 -31.51 -9.95
CA GLN A 531 7.52 -31.34 -10.55
C GLN A 531 7.59 -30.02 -11.32
N ILE A 532 8.81 -29.56 -11.61
CA ILE A 532 9.01 -28.49 -12.61
C ILE A 532 8.67 -29.03 -13.99
N ILE A 533 8.01 -28.25 -14.80
CA ILE A 533 7.65 -28.55 -16.18
C ILE A 533 8.01 -27.39 -17.10
N LYS A 534 8.21 -27.73 -18.38
CA LYS A 534 8.36 -26.78 -19.48
C LYS A 534 7.23 -27.04 -20.46
N TYR A 535 6.41 -26.02 -20.78
CA TYR A 535 5.18 -26.26 -21.51
C TYR A 535 4.86 -25.16 -22.53
N LYS A 536 4.02 -25.46 -23.50
CA LYS A 536 3.42 -24.50 -24.42
C LYS A 536 1.90 -24.62 -24.34
N SER A 537 1.21 -23.50 -24.52
CA SER A 537 -0.24 -23.44 -24.70
C SER A 537 -0.60 -22.87 -26.07
N ASN A 538 -1.84 -23.18 -26.53
CA ASN A 538 -2.41 -22.55 -27.71
C ASN A 538 -3.11 -21.23 -27.36
N SER A 539 -3.67 -20.55 -28.34
CA SER A 539 -4.43 -19.29 -28.16
C SER A 539 -5.71 -19.43 -27.32
N GLN A 540 -6.17 -20.66 -27.05
CA GLN A 540 -7.30 -20.95 -26.16
C GLN A 540 -6.84 -21.23 -24.73
N GLY A 541 -5.52 -21.14 -24.46
CA GLY A 541 -4.93 -21.43 -23.15
C GLY A 541 -4.84 -22.92 -22.83
N GLU A 542 -4.99 -23.82 -23.81
CA GLU A 542 -4.87 -25.26 -23.61
C GLU A 542 -3.41 -25.70 -23.81
N ILE A 543 -2.90 -26.58 -22.93
CA ILE A 543 -1.55 -27.13 -23.05
C ILE A 543 -1.48 -28.05 -24.26
N THR A 544 -0.55 -27.75 -25.17
CA THR A 544 -0.26 -28.50 -26.39
C THR A 544 1.08 -29.23 -26.36
N VAL A 545 2.04 -28.72 -25.60
CA VAL A 545 3.34 -29.33 -25.37
C VAL A 545 3.64 -29.36 -23.88
N LEU A 546 4.12 -30.47 -23.39
CA LEU A 546 4.51 -30.66 -21.99
C LEU A 546 5.80 -31.45 -21.92
N ASN A 547 6.82 -30.86 -21.30
CA ASN A 547 8.09 -31.53 -21.02
C ASN A 547 8.29 -31.64 -19.51
N THR A 548 8.56 -32.85 -19.05
CA THR A 548 8.70 -33.19 -17.63
C THR A 548 10.14 -33.20 -17.16
N ALA A 549 10.36 -33.16 -15.85
CA ALA A 549 11.70 -33.29 -15.27
C ALA A 549 12.19 -34.74 -15.23
N THR A 550 13.51 -34.95 -15.33
CA THR A 550 14.17 -36.25 -15.17
C THR A 550 15.39 -36.14 -14.25
N ASN A 551 15.68 -37.19 -13.51
CA ASN A 551 16.85 -37.25 -12.63
C ASN A 551 18.12 -37.75 -13.36
N LYS A 552 17.95 -38.25 -14.57
CA LYS A 552 19.03 -38.82 -15.35
C LYS A 552 18.76 -38.63 -16.83
N TYR A 553 19.78 -38.22 -17.54
CA TYR A 553 19.70 -38.14 -18.99
C TYR A 553 19.39 -39.52 -19.58
N ASP A 554 18.32 -39.63 -20.32
CA ASP A 554 17.75 -40.81 -20.95
C ASP A 554 17.84 -40.78 -22.49
N GLY A 555 18.58 -39.81 -23.03
CA GLY A 555 18.68 -39.57 -24.47
C GLY A 555 17.57 -38.69 -25.03
N ASN A 556 16.71 -38.12 -24.16
CA ASN A 556 15.62 -37.26 -24.55
C ASN A 556 15.91 -35.80 -24.18
N ASP A 557 16.33 -34.99 -25.16
CA ASP A 557 16.68 -33.57 -24.98
C ASP A 557 15.48 -32.66 -24.72
N HIS A 558 14.25 -33.15 -24.83
CA HIS A 558 13.05 -32.38 -24.47
C HIS A 558 12.80 -32.32 -22.97
N ARG A 559 13.35 -33.28 -22.19
CA ARG A 559 13.15 -33.35 -20.74
C ARG A 559 14.08 -32.41 -19.98
N LEU A 560 13.58 -31.81 -18.92
CA LEU A 560 14.36 -30.98 -18.00
C LEU A 560 15.27 -31.88 -17.14
N LEU A 561 16.58 -31.85 -17.40
CA LEU A 561 17.55 -32.64 -16.64
C LEU A 561 17.81 -31.96 -15.27
N LYS A 562 17.52 -32.69 -14.18
CA LYS A 562 17.90 -32.26 -12.84
C LYS A 562 19.37 -32.62 -12.59
N GLU A 563 20.24 -31.63 -12.59
CA GLU A 563 21.67 -31.82 -12.45
C GLU A 563 22.15 -31.74 -11.00
N LYS A 564 21.49 -30.99 -10.18
CA LYS A 564 21.80 -30.86 -8.76
C LYS A 564 20.53 -31.01 -7.92
N ASP A 565 20.66 -31.68 -6.75
CA ASP A 565 19.60 -31.87 -5.76
C ASP A 565 20.22 -31.99 -4.37
N GLY A 566 19.85 -31.10 -3.43
CA GLY A 566 20.38 -31.16 -2.06
C GLY A 566 20.31 -29.80 -1.36
N THR A 567 20.96 -29.72 -0.20
CA THR A 567 21.01 -28.48 0.59
C THR A 567 22.33 -27.76 0.38
N TYR A 568 22.24 -26.55 -0.19
CA TYR A 568 23.37 -25.74 -0.62
C TYR A 568 23.28 -24.32 -0.12
N ALA A 569 24.43 -23.68 0.15
CA ALA A 569 24.49 -22.25 0.40
C ALA A 569 24.42 -21.47 -0.92
N TYR A 570 23.71 -20.37 -0.89
CA TYR A 570 23.73 -19.37 -1.95
C TYR A 570 24.69 -18.24 -1.57
N TYR A 571 25.53 -17.82 -2.50
CA TYR A 571 26.45 -16.69 -2.36
C TYR A 571 26.16 -15.64 -3.43
N SER A 572 25.81 -14.42 -3.02
CA SER A 572 25.50 -13.31 -3.92
C SER A 572 26.74 -12.80 -4.69
N THR A 573 27.93 -13.09 -4.19
CA THR A 573 29.20 -12.82 -4.88
C THR A 573 30.07 -14.05 -4.80
N PRO A 574 30.26 -14.76 -5.90
CA PRO A 574 30.02 -14.43 -7.34
C PRO A 574 28.62 -14.87 -7.88
N ASN A 575 27.55 -14.85 -7.12
CA ASN A 575 26.20 -15.23 -7.50
C ASN A 575 26.09 -16.72 -7.89
N THR A 576 26.36 -17.58 -6.90
CA THR A 576 26.42 -19.03 -7.10
C THR A 576 25.58 -19.80 -6.09
N ILE A 577 25.02 -20.90 -6.54
CA ILE A 577 24.37 -21.91 -5.70
C ILE A 577 24.90 -23.30 -6.06
N CYS A 578 24.80 -24.26 -5.15
CA CYS A 578 25.24 -25.64 -5.40
C CYS A 578 26.74 -25.75 -5.75
N GLY A 579 27.55 -24.89 -5.14
CA GLY A 579 29.02 -24.85 -5.30
C GLY A 579 29.47 -23.96 -6.45
N ASP A 580 29.37 -24.44 -7.67
CA ASP A 580 29.90 -23.78 -8.87
C ASP A 580 28.85 -23.38 -9.92
N THR A 581 27.59 -23.64 -9.63
CA THR A 581 26.49 -23.26 -10.51
C THR A 581 26.21 -21.77 -10.36
N ARG A 582 26.30 -21.06 -11.46
CA ARG A 582 26.06 -19.60 -11.54
C ARG A 582 24.61 -19.30 -11.78
N LEU A 583 24.16 -18.20 -11.23
CA LEU A 583 22.83 -17.62 -11.49
C LEU A 583 22.98 -16.28 -12.21
N ASN A 584 22.12 -16.02 -13.15
CA ASN A 584 22.01 -14.75 -13.84
C ASN A 584 20.54 -14.31 -13.87
N ILE A 585 20.26 -13.18 -14.51
CA ILE A 585 18.90 -12.64 -14.59
C ILE A 585 17.93 -13.55 -15.33
N ASN A 586 18.45 -14.38 -16.25
CA ASN A 586 17.63 -15.34 -17.02
C ASN A 586 17.37 -16.63 -16.24
N THR A 587 18.05 -16.86 -15.12
CA THR A 587 17.80 -18.02 -14.24
C THR A 587 16.44 -17.87 -13.57
N LYS A 588 15.54 -18.79 -13.82
CA LYS A 588 14.20 -18.82 -13.26
C LYS A 588 14.20 -19.50 -11.89
N VAL A 589 13.81 -18.78 -10.85
CA VAL A 589 13.79 -19.26 -9.47
C VAL A 589 12.37 -19.47 -9.01
N PHE A 590 12.03 -20.69 -8.63
CA PHE A 590 10.75 -21.10 -8.05
C PHE A 590 10.92 -21.45 -6.58
N LEU A 591 10.32 -20.68 -5.68
CA LEU A 591 10.18 -21.04 -4.26
C LEU A 591 8.90 -21.85 -4.10
N ILE A 592 9.03 -23.10 -3.72
CA ILE A 592 7.91 -24.06 -3.66
C ILE A 592 7.78 -24.56 -2.22
N PRO A 593 6.63 -24.40 -1.56
CA PRO A 593 6.39 -24.91 -0.23
C PRO A 593 6.49 -26.45 -0.20
N GLU A 594 6.97 -27.03 0.91
CA GLU A 594 7.00 -28.49 1.09
C GLU A 594 5.59 -29.08 1.08
N ASP A 595 4.63 -28.40 1.71
CA ASP A 595 3.21 -28.73 1.61
C ASP A 595 2.57 -27.83 0.54
N LEU A 596 2.22 -28.41 -0.59
CA LEU A 596 1.66 -27.74 -1.75
C LEU A 596 0.24 -27.17 -1.52
N SER A 597 -0.37 -27.41 -0.35
CA SER A 597 -1.64 -26.78 0.03
C SER A 597 -1.48 -25.32 0.43
N TYR A 598 -0.28 -24.90 0.84
CA TYR A 598 0.02 -23.50 1.20
C TYR A 598 0.21 -22.62 -0.03
N LYS A 599 -0.88 -22.28 -0.71
CA LYS A 599 -0.90 -21.52 -1.98
C LYS A 599 -0.15 -20.20 -1.92
N LYS A 600 -0.16 -19.51 -0.78
CA LYS A 600 0.46 -18.19 -0.58
C LYS A 600 2.00 -18.24 -0.43
N ARG A 601 2.61 -19.40 -0.38
CA ARG A 601 4.07 -19.56 -0.24
C ARG A 601 4.81 -19.87 -1.54
N PHE A 602 4.08 -19.99 -2.62
CA PHE A 602 4.69 -20.11 -3.93
C PHE A 602 5.19 -18.75 -4.38
N GLN A 603 6.45 -18.66 -4.79
CA GLN A 603 7.02 -17.44 -5.38
C GLN A 603 7.84 -17.79 -6.61
N TYR A 604 7.80 -16.93 -7.61
CA TYR A 604 8.62 -16.97 -8.80
C TYR A 604 9.37 -15.66 -8.97
N GLY A 605 10.59 -15.71 -9.42
CA GLY A 605 11.42 -14.55 -9.73
C GLY A 605 12.80 -14.97 -10.19
N THR A 606 13.77 -14.11 -9.96
CA THR A 606 15.19 -14.37 -10.24
C THR A 606 15.96 -14.74 -8.97
N TYR A 607 17.27 -14.86 -9.06
CA TYR A 607 18.13 -15.11 -7.89
C TYR A 607 18.01 -14.06 -6.78
N VAL A 608 17.41 -12.92 -7.03
CA VAL A 608 17.14 -11.86 -6.03
C VAL A 608 16.26 -12.38 -4.88
N LEU A 609 15.45 -13.41 -5.13
CA LEU A 609 14.69 -14.09 -4.08
C LEU A 609 15.57 -14.82 -3.08
N LEU A 610 16.86 -15.02 -3.37
CA LEU A 610 17.78 -15.79 -2.55
C LEU A 610 18.63 -14.84 -1.69
N LYS A 611 18.78 -15.17 -0.42
CA LYS A 611 19.59 -14.39 0.55
C LYS A 611 21.02 -14.89 0.59
N ASN A 612 21.97 -13.95 0.59
CA ASN A 612 23.39 -14.27 0.70
C ASN A 612 23.72 -15.12 1.93
N ASP A 613 24.64 -16.09 1.77
CA ASP A 613 25.12 -17.01 2.81
C ASP A 613 24.00 -17.83 3.49
N THR A 614 22.90 -18.07 2.76
CA THR A 614 21.76 -18.84 3.24
C THR A 614 21.73 -20.22 2.57
N ARG A 615 21.44 -21.26 3.36
CA ARG A 615 21.34 -22.64 2.86
C ARG A 615 19.91 -22.94 2.43
N TYR A 616 19.76 -23.43 1.21
CA TYR A 616 18.51 -23.82 0.61
C TYR A 616 18.52 -25.28 0.18
N THR A 617 17.41 -25.98 0.38
CA THR A 617 17.16 -27.25 -0.31
C THR A 617 16.73 -26.91 -1.73
N ALA A 618 17.65 -27.11 -2.66
CA ALA A 618 17.49 -26.66 -4.03
C ALA A 618 17.66 -27.78 -5.05
N GLN A 619 16.90 -27.70 -6.12
CA GLN A 619 17.03 -28.52 -7.32
C GLN A 619 17.37 -27.61 -8.48
N VAL A 620 18.42 -27.93 -9.23
CA VAL A 620 18.90 -27.13 -10.36
C VAL A 620 18.73 -27.92 -11.64
N TYR A 621 18.19 -27.25 -12.66
CA TYR A 621 17.87 -27.82 -13.95
C TYR A 621 18.51 -27.00 -15.08
N ASP A 622 18.80 -27.66 -16.20
CA ASP A 622 19.27 -27.09 -17.45
C ASP A 622 20.49 -26.17 -17.27
N ILE A 623 21.59 -26.70 -16.73
CA ILE A 623 22.85 -25.96 -16.59
C ILE A 623 23.53 -25.89 -17.96
N ASP A 624 23.81 -24.67 -18.43
CA ASP A 624 24.50 -24.44 -19.70
C ASP A 624 26.01 -24.72 -19.66
N GLU A 625 26.66 -24.60 -20.80
CA GLU A 625 28.12 -24.82 -20.93
C GLU A 625 28.95 -23.86 -20.08
N ASN A 626 28.41 -22.65 -19.78
CA ASN A 626 29.04 -21.63 -18.94
C ASN A 626 28.69 -21.78 -17.44
N ARG A 627 28.00 -22.85 -17.09
CA ARG A 627 27.50 -23.19 -15.74
C ARG A 627 26.41 -22.28 -15.19
N TYR A 628 25.65 -21.64 -16.04
CA TYR A 628 24.45 -20.95 -15.61
C TYR A 628 23.25 -21.90 -15.57
N ALA A 629 22.51 -21.81 -14.46
CA ALA A 629 21.27 -22.58 -14.30
C ALA A 629 20.16 -21.97 -15.15
N GLY A 630 19.40 -22.79 -15.86
CA GLY A 630 18.15 -22.37 -16.50
C GLY A 630 17.04 -22.20 -15.47
N VAL A 631 16.87 -23.19 -14.59
CA VAL A 631 15.83 -23.17 -13.55
C VAL A 631 16.39 -23.66 -12.20
N VAL A 632 16.01 -22.97 -11.13
CA VAL A 632 16.24 -23.38 -9.74
C VAL A 632 14.92 -23.51 -9.01
N VAL A 633 14.63 -24.68 -8.48
CA VAL A 633 13.49 -24.93 -7.60
C VAL A 633 13.98 -25.03 -6.17
N VAL A 634 13.55 -24.10 -5.32
CA VAL A 634 13.91 -24.08 -3.90
C VAL A 634 12.71 -24.58 -3.08
N ARG A 635 12.92 -25.53 -2.23
CA ARG A 635 11.92 -25.99 -1.27
C ARG A 635 11.94 -25.11 -0.04
N VAL A 636 10.78 -24.51 0.26
CA VAL A 636 10.58 -23.72 1.47
C VAL A 636 9.73 -24.51 2.46
N SER A 637 10.21 -24.59 3.70
CA SER A 637 9.56 -25.39 4.74
C SER A 637 8.21 -24.83 5.15
N ASN A 638 7.28 -25.71 5.46
CA ASN A 638 5.88 -25.37 5.79
C ASN A 638 5.66 -25.02 7.25
N VAL A 639 6.57 -25.43 8.12
CA VAL A 639 6.36 -25.34 9.57
C VAL A 639 7.58 -24.76 10.22
N GLY A 640 7.37 -23.60 10.82
CA GLY A 640 8.27 -23.07 11.79
C GLY A 640 8.44 -23.99 12.98
N THR A 641 9.33 -24.94 12.87
CA THR A 641 9.97 -25.48 14.08
C THR A 641 11.44 -25.11 14.13
N ASN A 642 12.05 -24.70 13.00
CA ASN A 642 13.45 -24.25 12.98
C ASN A 642 13.77 -23.20 11.89
N GLN A 643 12.75 -22.67 11.18
CA GLN A 643 12.90 -21.59 10.21
C GLN A 643 12.11 -20.33 10.60
N ILE A 644 11.86 -20.19 11.88
CA ILE A 644 11.51 -18.94 12.54
C ILE A 644 12.51 -17.83 12.19
N ASP A 645 13.60 -18.20 11.62
CA ASP A 645 14.82 -17.48 11.38
C ASP A 645 14.78 -16.56 10.14
N GLU A 646 13.74 -16.68 9.31
CA GLU A 646 13.64 -15.92 8.07
C GLU A 646 12.55 -14.82 8.10
N ILE A 647 11.87 -14.62 9.24
CA ILE A 647 10.98 -13.46 9.36
C ILE A 647 11.81 -12.21 9.60
N SER A 648 12.20 -11.58 8.53
CA SER A 648 12.74 -10.23 8.54
C SER A 648 11.59 -9.23 8.57
N GLY A 649 10.99 -9.04 9.72
CA GLY A 649 9.94 -8.03 9.91
C GLY A 649 10.24 -7.19 11.15
N PRO A 650 9.69 -5.97 11.24
CA PRO A 650 9.77 -5.17 12.44
C PRO A 650 9.23 -5.92 13.67
N THR A 651 9.72 -5.54 14.84
CA THR A 651 9.17 -5.97 16.11
C THR A 651 8.02 -5.03 16.50
N TYR A 652 6.92 -5.59 16.95
CA TYR A 652 5.70 -4.87 17.22
C TYR A 652 5.26 -5.03 18.68
N LEU A 653 4.95 -3.93 19.35
CA LEU A 653 4.27 -3.90 20.64
C LEU A 653 2.76 -3.72 20.39
N ILE A 654 1.95 -4.68 20.83
CA ILE A 654 0.51 -4.68 20.58
C ILE A 654 -0.21 -3.69 21.51
N TYR A 655 -1.01 -2.82 20.93
CA TYR A 655 -1.86 -1.84 21.65
C TYR A 655 -3.33 -2.24 21.67
N LYS A 656 -3.83 -2.85 20.62
CA LYS A 656 -5.23 -3.24 20.48
C LYS A 656 -5.35 -4.53 19.70
N VAL A 657 -6.34 -5.34 20.05
CA VAL A 657 -6.72 -6.57 19.33
C VAL A 657 -8.18 -6.48 18.94
N GLY A 658 -8.51 -6.84 17.72
CA GLY A 658 -9.86 -6.85 17.20
C GLY A 658 -10.11 -8.05 16.28
N LYS A 659 -11.34 -8.15 15.77
CA LYS A 659 -11.76 -9.20 14.84
C LYS A 659 -12.17 -8.58 13.51
N PHE A 660 -11.95 -9.29 12.41
CA PHE A 660 -12.39 -8.93 11.08
C PHE A 660 -12.72 -10.22 10.30
N ILE A 661 -13.31 -10.07 9.14
CA ILE A 661 -13.53 -11.19 8.23
C ILE A 661 -12.37 -11.21 7.23
N ALA A 662 -11.62 -12.31 7.21
CA ALA A 662 -10.48 -12.49 6.31
C ALA A 662 -10.95 -12.73 4.85
N ASP A 663 -10.03 -12.65 3.89
CA ASP A 663 -10.33 -12.82 2.46
C ASP A 663 -10.96 -14.18 2.11
N ASP A 664 -10.78 -15.20 2.96
CA ASP A 664 -11.42 -16.51 2.83
C ASP A 664 -12.85 -16.58 3.39
N GLY A 665 -13.36 -15.48 3.96
CA GLY A 665 -14.69 -15.38 4.56
C GLY A 665 -14.76 -15.82 6.03
N GLU A 666 -13.65 -16.24 6.64
CA GLU A 666 -13.63 -16.71 8.04
C GLU A 666 -13.24 -15.57 9.00
N PRO A 667 -13.81 -15.59 10.23
CA PRO A 667 -13.42 -14.62 11.24
C PRO A 667 -11.95 -14.76 11.63
N SER A 668 -11.18 -13.69 11.55
CA SER A 668 -9.79 -13.66 11.96
C SER A 668 -9.48 -12.47 12.87
N THR A 669 -8.22 -12.30 13.23
CA THR A 669 -7.77 -11.31 14.21
C THR A 669 -6.91 -10.26 13.53
N PHE A 670 -7.14 -9.00 13.86
CA PHE A 670 -6.19 -7.93 13.60
C PHE A 670 -5.65 -7.35 14.91
N VAL A 671 -4.46 -6.76 14.84
CA VAL A 671 -3.87 -6.03 15.95
C VAL A 671 -3.45 -4.64 15.48
N VAL A 672 -3.69 -3.64 16.31
CA VAL A 672 -3.05 -2.34 16.16
C VAL A 672 -1.81 -2.35 17.03
N ALA A 673 -0.66 -2.16 16.41
CA ALA A 673 0.62 -2.31 17.09
C ALA A 673 1.58 -1.18 16.71
N ARG A 674 2.46 -0.84 17.63
CA ARG A 674 3.53 0.12 17.41
C ARG A 674 4.80 -0.60 16.93
N VAL A 675 5.45 -0.03 15.93
CA VAL A 675 6.76 -0.51 15.45
C VAL A 675 7.81 -0.16 16.49
N MET A 676 8.43 -1.17 17.11
CA MET A 676 9.47 -0.99 18.10
C MET A 676 10.80 -0.60 17.47
N GLY A 677 11.53 0.28 18.15
CA GLY A 677 12.85 0.77 17.71
C GLY A 677 12.81 1.73 16.53
N ALA A 678 11.63 2.13 16.07
CA ALA A 678 11.46 3.20 15.08
C ALA A 678 11.87 4.57 15.69
N ASN A 679 12.41 5.45 14.86
CA ASN A 679 12.81 6.79 15.31
C ASN A 679 11.59 7.66 15.65
N GLU A 680 10.46 7.43 14.99
CA GLU A 680 9.17 8.07 15.23
C GLU A 680 8.14 7.07 15.74
N GLU A 681 7.10 7.54 16.43
CA GLU A 681 5.99 6.68 16.86
C GLU A 681 5.17 6.26 15.66
N THR A 682 5.42 5.06 15.16
CA THR A 682 4.71 4.48 14.03
C THR A 682 3.77 3.39 14.50
N PHE A 683 2.47 3.55 14.21
CA PHE A 683 1.45 2.54 14.45
C PHE A 683 1.02 1.90 13.14
N VAL A 684 0.79 0.60 13.18
CA VAL A 684 0.35 -0.20 12.04
C VAL A 684 -0.78 -1.13 12.44
N GLU A 685 -1.65 -1.43 11.50
CA GLU A 685 -2.65 -2.47 11.65
C GLU A 685 -2.14 -3.74 10.96
N LEU A 686 -2.03 -4.83 11.72
CA LEU A 686 -1.61 -6.13 11.23
C LEU A 686 -2.83 -7.05 11.20
N LYS A 687 -3.29 -7.40 10.02
CA LYS A 687 -4.37 -8.37 9.80
C LYS A 687 -3.79 -9.76 9.58
N PHE A 688 -4.27 -10.75 10.30
CA PHE A 688 -3.83 -12.13 10.13
C PHE A 688 -4.85 -12.92 9.33
N ASN A 689 -4.39 -13.72 8.38
CA ASN A 689 -5.29 -14.49 7.51
C ASN A 689 -5.97 -15.67 8.21
N ARG A 690 -5.48 -16.08 9.37
CA ARG A 690 -6.06 -17.18 10.16
C ARG A 690 -5.79 -16.99 11.66
N ASN A 691 -6.70 -17.48 12.50
CA ASN A 691 -6.58 -17.43 13.96
C ASN A 691 -5.67 -18.52 14.55
N ASP A 692 -5.46 -19.62 13.85
CA ASP A 692 -4.66 -20.77 14.28
C ASP A 692 -3.15 -20.62 14.03
N ILE A 693 -2.71 -19.54 13.41
CA ILE A 693 -1.30 -19.18 13.31
C ILE A 693 -0.73 -19.12 14.73
N SER A 694 0.25 -19.97 15.01
CA SER A 694 0.81 -20.11 16.34
C SER A 694 2.31 -19.92 16.35
N SER A 695 2.82 -19.47 17.49
CA SER A 695 4.25 -19.40 17.76
C SER A 695 4.52 -19.88 19.18
N THR A 696 5.63 -20.56 19.36
CA THR A 696 6.09 -21.02 20.67
C THR A 696 7.37 -20.29 21.02
N LEU A 697 7.34 -19.57 22.13
CA LEU A 697 8.51 -18.99 22.77
C LEU A 697 8.85 -19.84 23.99
N GLN A 698 9.86 -20.68 23.86
CA GLN A 698 10.26 -21.69 24.88
C GLN A 698 9.09 -22.61 25.24
N SER A 699 8.52 -22.51 26.44
CA SER A 699 7.38 -23.35 26.90
C SER A 699 6.01 -22.68 26.69
N VAL A 700 5.99 -21.43 26.23
CA VAL A 700 4.75 -20.65 26.04
C VAL A 700 4.37 -20.67 24.58
N THR A 701 3.25 -21.29 24.26
CA THR A 701 2.64 -21.27 22.92
C THR A 701 1.46 -20.32 22.93
N ALA A 702 1.40 -19.43 21.93
CA ALA A 702 0.25 -18.57 21.70
C ALA A 702 -0.17 -18.64 20.22
N THR A 703 -1.47 -18.62 19.99
CA THR A 703 -2.04 -18.41 18.67
C THR A 703 -2.34 -16.93 18.45
N VAL A 704 -2.60 -16.56 17.22
CA VAL A 704 -3.06 -15.20 16.90
C VAL A 704 -4.34 -14.83 17.65
N ALA A 705 -5.21 -15.81 17.91
CA ALA A 705 -6.42 -15.61 18.70
C ALA A 705 -6.15 -15.29 20.18
N ASP A 706 -4.99 -15.67 20.71
CA ASP A 706 -4.58 -15.47 22.11
C ASP A 706 -3.85 -14.14 22.35
N LEU A 707 -3.59 -13.36 21.31
CA LEU A 707 -2.87 -12.11 21.41
C LEU A 707 -3.63 -11.08 22.25
N LYS A 708 -2.88 -10.30 23.01
CA LYS A 708 -3.41 -9.26 23.94
C LYS A 708 -2.55 -7.99 23.87
N PRO A 709 -3.11 -6.83 24.21
CA PRO A 709 -2.33 -5.61 24.38
C PRO A 709 -1.18 -5.82 25.38
N GLY A 710 0.01 -5.35 25.01
CA GLY A 710 1.24 -5.58 25.77
C GLY A 710 2.06 -6.80 25.33
N ASP A 711 1.53 -7.69 24.51
CA ASP A 711 2.34 -8.75 23.86
C ASP A 711 3.30 -8.13 22.83
N VAL A 712 4.45 -8.77 22.63
CA VAL A 712 5.42 -8.37 21.61
C VAL A 712 5.57 -9.48 20.59
N ILE A 713 5.39 -9.13 19.32
CA ILE A 713 5.46 -10.07 18.21
C ILE A 713 6.34 -9.54 17.07
N GLN A 714 6.73 -10.43 16.18
CA GLN A 714 7.06 -10.12 14.80
C GLN A 714 6.02 -10.76 13.90
N ALA A 715 5.69 -10.08 12.81
CA ALA A 715 4.77 -10.62 11.81
C ALA A 715 5.40 -10.48 10.44
N ALA A 716 5.19 -11.47 9.59
CA ALA A 716 5.65 -11.44 8.21
C ALA A 716 4.57 -11.99 7.29
N ASN A 717 4.60 -11.51 6.07
CA ASN A 717 3.87 -12.11 4.97
C ASN A 717 4.79 -13.08 4.26
N ASP A 718 4.25 -14.26 4.01
CA ASP A 718 4.94 -15.26 3.19
C ASP A 718 4.86 -14.92 1.69
N VAL A 719 4.07 -13.91 1.32
CA VAL A 719 3.87 -13.47 -0.06
C VAL A 719 3.93 -11.95 -0.10
N VAL A 720 4.73 -11.41 -0.98
CA VAL A 720 4.74 -9.98 -1.33
C VAL A 720 3.36 -9.65 -1.93
N ASN A 721 2.69 -8.61 -1.41
CA ASN A 721 1.37 -8.10 -1.84
C ASN A 721 0.12 -8.70 -1.19
N THR A 722 0.18 -9.36 -0.04
CA THR A 722 -1.03 -9.63 0.74
C THR A 722 -1.16 -8.62 1.88
N LYS A 723 -2.36 -8.06 2.03
CA LYS A 723 -2.70 -7.17 3.16
C LYS A 723 -2.82 -7.92 4.49
N GLU A 724 -2.73 -9.26 4.46
CA GLU A 724 -2.92 -10.13 5.62
C GLU A 724 -1.67 -10.93 5.92
N TYR A 725 -1.26 -10.96 7.18
CA TYR A 725 -0.10 -11.68 7.65
C TYR A 725 -0.38 -13.18 7.81
N SER A 726 0.52 -14.01 7.35
CA SER A 726 0.43 -15.47 7.40
C SER A 726 1.33 -16.11 8.45
N THR A 727 2.24 -15.36 9.03
CA THR A 727 3.21 -15.84 10.01
C THR A 727 3.37 -14.85 11.17
N MET A 728 3.46 -15.38 12.37
CA MET A 728 3.69 -14.64 13.61
C MET A 728 4.81 -15.31 14.41
N ILE A 729 5.72 -14.51 14.97
CA ILE A 729 6.65 -14.95 16.01
C ILE A 729 6.34 -14.21 17.30
N LEU A 730 6.09 -14.96 18.35
CA LEU A 730 5.97 -14.44 19.70
C LEU A 730 7.36 -14.09 20.23
N ARG A 731 7.58 -12.84 20.63
CA ARG A 731 8.83 -12.38 21.26
C ARG A 731 8.68 -12.13 22.77
N TYR A 732 7.49 -11.83 23.21
CA TYR A 732 7.14 -11.70 24.61
C TYR A 732 5.64 -11.87 24.80
N LYS A 733 5.24 -12.69 25.79
CA LYS A 733 3.87 -12.86 26.22
C LYS A 733 3.66 -12.18 27.56
N ARG A 734 2.80 -11.18 27.59
CA ARG A 734 2.51 -10.43 28.81
C ARG A 734 1.89 -11.31 29.90
N GLY A 735 2.38 -11.19 31.14
CA GLY A 735 1.87 -11.92 32.29
C GLY A 735 2.38 -13.35 32.42
N GLU A 736 3.19 -13.81 31.47
CA GLU A 736 3.86 -15.10 31.59
C GLU A 736 5.22 -14.95 32.31
N THR A 737 5.55 -15.92 33.15
CA THR A 737 6.88 -16.01 33.72
C THR A 737 7.87 -16.26 32.58
N ILE A 738 8.90 -15.44 32.49
CA ILE A 738 9.84 -15.53 31.39
C ILE A 738 10.72 -16.76 31.57
N PRO A 739 10.54 -17.81 30.80
CA PRO A 739 11.35 -19.01 30.95
C PRO A 739 12.62 -18.89 30.10
N TYR A 740 13.58 -18.05 30.54
CA TYR A 740 14.93 -18.09 29.97
C TYR A 740 15.78 -19.12 30.70
N GLU A 741 16.01 -20.24 30.07
CA GLU A 741 16.84 -21.34 30.59
C GLU A 741 18.33 -21.19 30.27
N THR A 742 18.77 -20.07 29.70
CA THR A 742 20.16 -19.92 29.25
C THR A 742 20.99 -19.00 30.12
N PRO A 743 22.22 -19.41 30.53
CA PRO A 743 23.13 -18.62 31.32
C PRO A 743 23.51 -17.29 30.66
N LYS A 744 23.88 -16.29 31.48
CA LYS A 744 24.29 -14.93 31.09
C LYS A 744 25.21 -14.84 29.86
N GLN A 745 26.12 -15.80 29.70
CA GLN A 745 27.02 -15.85 28.56
C GLN A 745 26.31 -16.18 27.24
N GLN A 746 25.16 -16.78 27.26
CA GLN A 746 24.35 -17.13 26.09
C GLN A 746 23.34 -16.04 25.71
N TRP A 747 23.11 -15.04 26.52
CA TRP A 747 22.32 -13.85 26.13
C TRP A 747 22.94 -13.09 24.97
N TYR A 748 24.29 -13.08 24.92
CA TYR A 748 25.01 -12.53 23.75
C TYR A 748 25.23 -13.55 22.64
N GLN A 749 25.21 -14.83 22.94
CA GLN A 749 25.35 -15.93 22.00
C GLN A 749 24.02 -16.54 21.58
N ALA A 750 22.91 -16.24 22.24
CA ALA A 750 21.58 -16.43 21.69
C ALA A 750 21.42 -15.67 20.37
N SER A 751 22.17 -14.62 20.17
CA SER A 751 22.37 -14.05 18.83
C SER A 751 23.03 -15.04 17.85
N THR A 752 23.71 -16.08 18.26
CA THR A 752 24.32 -17.07 17.37
C THR A 752 23.49 -18.35 17.20
N VAL A 753 22.53 -18.59 18.07
CA VAL A 753 21.51 -19.65 17.94
C VAL A 753 20.23 -19.09 17.31
N ASP A 754 19.89 -17.84 17.60
CA ASP A 754 18.90 -17.00 16.91
C ASP A 754 19.59 -16.10 15.85
N THR A 755 20.56 -16.61 15.12
CA THR A 755 21.34 -15.92 14.09
C THR A 755 20.53 -15.45 12.89
N PHE A 756 19.25 -15.39 13.02
CA PHE A 756 18.35 -15.22 11.91
C PHE A 756 17.45 -13.99 12.00
N ILE A 757 17.82 -13.07 12.87
CA ILE A 757 17.25 -11.74 12.80
C ILE A 757 18.10 -10.95 11.84
N SER A 758 17.70 -10.93 10.59
CA SER A 758 18.39 -10.25 9.49
C SER A 758 18.58 -8.74 9.72
N ASP A 759 17.93 -8.17 10.75
CA ASP A 759 18.01 -6.77 11.15
C ASP A 759 19.00 -6.49 12.29
N GLY A 760 19.69 -7.50 12.81
CA GLY A 760 20.62 -7.38 13.91
C GLY A 760 20.00 -7.04 15.27
N ASN A 761 18.70 -7.24 15.44
CA ASN A 761 18.01 -7.05 16.70
C ASN A 761 18.15 -8.28 17.60
N THR A 762 18.30 -8.06 18.90
CA THR A 762 18.28 -9.09 19.94
C THR A 762 17.33 -8.69 21.05
N TYR A 763 16.87 -9.65 21.86
CA TYR A 763 15.83 -9.41 22.85
C TYR A 763 16.27 -9.90 24.22
N ALA A 764 15.82 -9.23 25.26
CA ALA A 764 15.93 -9.71 26.63
C ALA A 764 14.66 -9.34 27.40
N ALA A 765 14.30 -10.18 28.36
CA ALA A 765 13.25 -9.88 29.30
C ALA A 765 13.64 -10.36 30.69
N GLY A 766 13.11 -9.71 31.73
CA GLY A 766 13.45 -10.04 33.11
C GLY A 766 12.85 -9.03 34.10
N VAL A 767 13.26 -9.16 35.37
CA VAL A 767 12.86 -8.27 36.45
C VAL A 767 14.03 -7.39 36.85
N ILE A 768 13.78 -6.09 37.07
CA ILE A 768 14.79 -5.14 37.51
C ILE A 768 15.15 -5.43 38.96
N LYS A 769 16.39 -5.82 39.22
CA LYS A 769 16.92 -6.04 40.56
C LYS A 769 17.52 -4.80 41.20
N LYS A 770 18.10 -3.92 40.38
CA LYS A 770 18.84 -2.73 40.90
C LYS A 770 18.89 -1.65 39.82
N ILE A 771 18.70 -0.43 40.23
CA ILE A 771 19.01 0.75 39.38
C ILE A 771 20.46 1.15 39.63
N VAL A 772 21.23 1.38 38.55
CA VAL A 772 22.65 1.80 38.61
C VAL A 772 22.82 3.14 37.89
N LYS A 773 24.00 3.78 38.05
CA LYS A 773 24.22 5.17 37.62
C LYS A 773 23.81 5.47 36.15
N ASN A 774 24.02 4.55 35.24
CA ASN A 774 23.71 4.74 33.80
C ASN A 774 22.93 3.55 33.24
N GLY A 775 21.96 3.07 34.02
CA GLY A 775 21.16 1.92 33.56
C GLY A 775 20.53 1.16 34.72
N PHE A 776 20.37 -0.15 34.52
CA PHE A 776 19.75 -1.00 35.52
C PHE A 776 20.24 -2.44 35.38
N MET A 777 20.06 -3.20 36.44
CA MET A 777 20.36 -4.64 36.46
C MET A 777 19.08 -5.45 36.31
N VAL A 778 19.03 -6.30 35.32
CA VAL A 778 17.92 -7.21 35.07
C VAL A 778 18.31 -8.64 35.38
N ASN A 779 17.40 -9.37 35.98
CA ASN A 779 17.51 -10.81 36.19
C ASN A 779 16.29 -11.49 35.59
N ASN A 780 16.48 -12.54 34.82
CA ASN A 780 15.40 -13.27 34.18
C ASN A 780 14.86 -14.46 35.00
N LYS A 781 15.46 -14.74 36.16
CA LYS A 781 14.99 -15.75 37.13
C LYS A 781 15.07 -15.25 38.57
N PRO A 782 14.27 -14.22 38.94
CA PRO A 782 14.43 -13.54 40.22
C PRO A 782 14.09 -14.37 41.46
N ASP A 783 13.27 -15.42 41.30
CA ASP A 783 12.65 -16.18 42.43
C ASP A 783 13.40 -17.44 42.80
N THR A 784 14.56 -17.72 42.24
CA THR A 784 15.32 -18.95 42.53
C THR A 784 16.71 -18.62 43.04
N ASP A 785 17.02 -19.01 44.28
CA ASP A 785 18.38 -18.87 44.89
C ASP A 785 19.44 -19.67 44.11
N GLU A 786 19.01 -20.60 43.25
CA GLU A 786 19.84 -21.48 42.44
C GLU A 786 20.59 -20.77 41.31
N TYR A 787 20.08 -19.64 40.86
CA TYR A 787 20.60 -18.94 39.69
C TYR A 787 21.34 -17.62 39.96
N GLY A 788 21.41 -17.15 41.16
CA GLY A 788 22.20 -16.06 41.70
C GLY A 788 22.73 -15.00 40.74
N PRO A 789 23.93 -14.48 40.95
CA PRO A 789 24.55 -13.41 40.12
C PRO A 789 24.86 -13.82 38.66
N ALA A 790 24.86 -15.11 38.37
CA ALA A 790 25.11 -15.61 36.98
C ALA A 790 24.03 -15.16 35.98
N TRP A 791 22.85 -14.85 36.47
CA TRP A 791 21.70 -14.40 35.69
C TRP A 791 21.47 -12.90 35.70
N ASP A 792 22.31 -12.16 36.44
CA ASP A 792 22.26 -10.72 36.50
C ASP A 792 22.95 -10.09 35.31
N ARG A 793 22.28 -9.18 34.65
CA ARG A 793 22.81 -8.41 33.54
C ARG A 793 22.64 -6.91 33.76
N ILE A 794 23.69 -6.16 33.59
CA ILE A 794 23.62 -4.71 33.56
C ILE A 794 23.27 -4.27 32.14
N VAL A 795 22.20 -3.50 32.03
CA VAL A 795 21.76 -2.83 30.82
C VAL A 795 22.12 -1.36 30.95
N THR A 796 23.04 -0.88 30.11
CA THR A 796 23.37 0.54 30.03
C THR A 796 22.37 1.19 29.09
N ALA A 797 21.55 2.12 29.60
CA ALA A 797 20.59 2.87 28.84
C ALA A 797 20.89 4.38 28.98
N THR A 798 20.66 5.11 27.92
CA THR A 798 20.84 6.56 27.87
C THR A 798 19.50 7.28 28.02
N GLY A 799 19.52 8.57 28.36
CA GLY A 799 18.30 9.37 28.46
C GLY A 799 17.49 9.50 27.15
N VAL A 800 18.09 9.10 26.03
CA VAL A 800 17.42 9.06 24.71
C VAL A 800 16.86 7.68 24.35
N THR A 801 17.11 6.64 25.17
CA THR A 801 16.52 5.33 24.94
C THR A 801 15.00 5.40 25.17
N PRO A 802 14.15 5.11 24.17
CA PRO A 802 12.70 5.11 24.32
C PRO A 802 12.25 4.09 25.37
N VAL A 803 11.36 4.53 26.25
CA VAL A 803 10.74 3.70 27.28
C VAL A 803 9.23 3.77 27.13
N TYR A 804 8.56 2.63 27.17
CA TYR A 804 7.11 2.52 27.20
C TYR A 804 6.66 1.78 28.45
N ILE A 805 5.55 2.22 29.03
CA ILE A 805 5.00 1.64 30.24
C ILE A 805 3.66 1.01 29.90
N CYS A 806 3.55 -0.28 30.18
CA CYS A 806 2.36 -1.09 30.01
C CYS A 806 1.77 -1.41 31.38
N GLU A 807 0.66 -0.77 31.74
CA GLU A 807 -0.03 -0.92 33.03
C GLU A 807 -1.36 -1.64 32.90
N LYS A 808 -1.88 -2.09 34.03
CA LYS A 808 -3.22 -2.70 34.16
C LYS A 808 -3.48 -3.78 33.12
N ASN A 809 -2.53 -4.70 32.98
CA ASN A 809 -2.66 -5.79 32.02
C ASN A 809 -2.87 -5.34 30.57
N GLY A 810 -2.23 -4.24 30.15
CA GLY A 810 -2.27 -3.74 28.78
C GLY A 810 -3.43 -2.78 28.49
N GLU A 811 -4.27 -2.44 29.44
CA GLU A 811 -5.31 -1.43 29.27
C GLU A 811 -4.75 -0.03 29.00
N ARG A 812 -3.52 0.22 29.46
CA ARG A 812 -2.84 1.49 29.29
C ARG A 812 -1.38 1.29 28.88
N ILE A 813 -1.03 1.75 27.71
CA ILE A 813 0.35 1.76 27.21
C ILE A 813 0.69 3.21 26.82
N TYR A 814 1.77 3.75 27.40
CA TYR A 814 2.18 5.13 27.19
C TYR A 814 3.70 5.29 27.25
N LYS A 815 4.18 6.38 26.69
CA LYS A 815 5.60 6.71 26.66
C LYS A 815 6.04 7.18 28.04
N GLY A 816 7.13 6.59 28.52
CA GLY A 816 7.82 6.95 29.74
C GLY A 816 9.26 7.40 29.48
N SER A 817 10.08 7.33 30.52
CA SER A 817 11.51 7.67 30.51
C SER A 817 12.32 6.67 31.31
N ILE A 818 13.62 6.70 31.18
CA ILE A 818 14.55 5.91 32.01
C ILE A 818 14.32 6.16 33.52
N GLY A 819 13.91 7.37 33.88
CA GLY A 819 13.59 7.73 35.28
C GLY A 819 12.36 7.00 35.87
N ASP A 820 11.54 6.41 35.03
CA ASP A 820 10.36 5.66 35.48
C ASP A 820 10.66 4.21 35.84
N LEU A 821 11.87 3.70 35.58
CA LEU A 821 12.27 2.34 35.94
C LEU A 821 12.33 2.17 37.45
N ARG A 822 11.78 1.08 37.97
CA ARG A 822 11.73 0.71 39.38
C ARG A 822 12.26 -0.69 39.61
N VAL A 823 12.86 -0.91 40.76
CA VAL A 823 13.18 -2.29 41.20
C VAL A 823 11.89 -3.07 41.35
N GLY A 824 11.87 -4.28 40.78
CA GLY A 824 10.70 -5.14 40.72
C GLY A 824 9.88 -5.01 39.44
N ASP A 825 10.11 -3.99 38.60
CA ASP A 825 9.48 -3.90 37.29
C ASP A 825 9.91 -5.07 36.40
N GLN A 826 8.91 -5.67 35.73
CA GLN A 826 9.16 -6.61 34.66
C GLN A 826 9.44 -5.83 33.38
N VAL A 827 10.47 -6.19 32.62
CA VAL A 827 10.86 -5.46 31.41
C VAL A 827 11.10 -6.39 30.23
N PHE A 828 10.73 -5.90 29.04
CA PHE A 828 11.19 -6.43 27.77
C PHE A 828 12.09 -5.38 27.10
N ILE A 829 13.21 -5.79 26.53
CA ILE A 829 14.23 -4.89 25.98
C ILE A 829 14.57 -5.36 24.57
N LEU A 830 14.40 -4.45 23.62
CA LEU A 830 14.90 -4.59 22.26
C LEU A 830 16.31 -4.00 22.19
N PHE A 831 17.28 -4.79 21.71
CA PHE A 831 18.64 -4.35 21.46
C PHE A 831 18.96 -4.36 19.97
N ARG A 832 19.81 -3.46 19.55
CA ARG A 832 20.49 -3.48 18.26
C ARG A 832 21.98 -3.28 18.48
N GLN A 833 22.80 -4.19 17.98
CA GLN A 833 24.25 -4.18 18.17
C GLN A 833 24.65 -4.01 19.66
N ALA A 834 24.01 -4.79 20.53
CA ALA A 834 24.20 -4.76 21.98
C ALA A 834 23.78 -3.47 22.72
N LEU A 835 23.21 -2.49 22.04
CA LEU A 835 22.66 -1.28 22.66
C LEU A 835 21.14 -1.38 22.79
N PRO A 836 20.54 -0.99 23.93
CA PRO A 836 19.10 -0.97 24.09
C PRO A 836 18.50 0.09 23.16
N LYS A 837 17.66 -0.36 22.25
CA LYS A 837 16.92 0.47 21.31
C LYS A 837 15.61 0.92 21.90
N GLU A 838 14.99 0.08 22.70
CA GLU A 838 13.71 0.35 23.34
C GLU A 838 13.47 -0.57 24.53
N ILE A 839 12.79 -0.05 25.53
CA ILE A 839 12.44 -0.74 26.76
C ILE A 839 10.93 -0.65 26.97
N VAL A 840 10.29 -1.78 27.25
CA VAL A 840 8.90 -1.84 27.68
C VAL A 840 8.85 -2.30 29.14
N ILE A 841 8.22 -1.50 30.00
CA ILE A 841 8.00 -1.79 31.42
C ILE A 841 6.59 -2.35 31.59
N TYR A 842 6.46 -3.44 32.32
CA TYR A 842 5.17 -4.05 32.64
C TYR A 842 4.87 -3.93 34.15
N ARG A 843 3.70 -3.36 34.50
CA ARG A 843 3.21 -3.13 35.87
C ARG A 843 1.79 -3.61 36.08
#